data_d20af3d15c015f99d1289a193697bd62
#
_entry.id   d20af3d15c015f99d1289a193697bd62
#
_cell.length_a   1.000
_cell.length_b   1.000
_cell.length_c   1.000
_cell.angle_alpha   90.00
_cell.angle_beta   90.00
_cell.angle_gamma   90.00
#
_symmetry.space_group_name_H-M   'P 1'
#
loop_
_entity.id
_entity.type
_entity.pdbx_description
1 polymer ?
#
loop_
_entity_poly.entity_id
_entity_poly.type
_entity_poly.pdbx_seq_one_letter_code
_entity_poly.pdbx_strand_id
1 'polypeptide(L)'
;MKQILIAVLLSFPLIVSAEDEEQKDSLKVIHLDEVNVYSYKETMLQQMPVSSTTLTPNTINGAQLNSIRDLSVFVPNLFIPDYGSAMSTVPYIRGVGSRSSGQSMALYVDNVPYFEKSTFDFDFYDIRQIEILRGPQGTLYGRNALGGIVNIYTLSPFDFQGTKFSVTGGNYGLAKVQASYYDKINAHLGWSVSGYYNHVDGFFTNLYNHKKADNKTSAGGRAKIEWLVTPNFRTQYIFNYDYVDQRAYPYGLYDPSTGTTALPNYNDDNSYGRSMVNNSLLLEYTTDKIQLTSSTSHQYFSDDMKMDQDFSPKSYFSLNQRQKQQALNEEIAIRSKTTSNYQWSFGLTTFLQYLDTDAPVAFKKDGITDILQPVFDRAAAMGAPIMTITDTVMNIPGNFNTTTWGGALFHQSTYNHLLVDGLSVTAGLRADFEKTKLDYSTHSKLNLNMKMGPRTIPLSIADTLQGKESLQFSEILPKVALKYAWDDRQFAYVTVSKGYKTGGFNIQMFSDLMQTQLMNSGNPAATKINVADAIAYQPEHSMNYEIGYQSAFFNHRLKTHLSLFYMDISDMQLTKFVPSGNGRMITNAGEVTSKGMEVSLQTNLGKGFGLDVNYGYAHAVFENYTDSVKVGNTVEEVDYKGNFVPYAPQNTLCLNGTYTHLFNNAFIDHITANVQYMGTGKIYWDEANSLSQQFYHTVNAKVGLVKNNFELEIWGKNLLNTNYNTFYFESFGNRFFQKGKPLQCGVTLKVEL
;
A
#
# COMPACT_ATOMS: atom_id res chain seq x y z
N MET A 1 25.57 11.74 18.23
CA MET A 1 24.11 11.84 18.13
C MET A 1 23.33 10.99 19.15
N LYS A 2 23.84 9.85 19.65
CA LYS A 2 23.14 9.05 20.69
C LYS A 2 22.97 9.73 22.06
N GLN A 3 23.79 10.71 22.38
CA GLN A 3 23.70 11.42 23.68
C GLN A 3 22.84 12.69 23.68
N ILE A 4 22.46 13.21 22.50
CA ILE A 4 21.65 14.43 22.40
C ILE A 4 20.14 14.11 22.48
N LEU A 5 19.71 12.93 22.03
CA LEU A 5 18.29 12.55 22.06
C LEU A 5 17.79 12.24 23.47
N ILE A 6 18.64 11.73 24.36
CA ILE A 6 18.30 11.43 25.77
C ILE A 6 18.28 12.70 26.62
N ALA A 7 19.09 13.70 26.28
CA ALA A 7 19.15 14.97 27.01
C ALA A 7 17.94 15.88 26.74
N VAL A 8 17.31 15.78 25.58
CA VAL A 8 16.11 16.57 25.24
C VAL A 8 14.85 16.03 25.91
N LEU A 9 14.82 14.74 26.22
CA LEU A 9 13.67 14.12 26.94
C LEU A 9 13.73 14.30 28.48
N LEU A 10 14.87 14.70 29.04
CA LEU A 10 15.06 14.83 30.49
C LEU A 10 15.21 16.28 30.99
N SER A 11 15.18 17.30 30.12
CA SER A 11 15.47 18.67 30.51
C SER A 11 14.31 19.67 30.36
N PHE A 12 13.06 19.21 30.25
CA PHE A 12 11.91 20.10 30.41
C PHE A 12 11.39 20.01 31.85
N PRO A 13 11.69 20.99 32.72
CA PRO A 13 10.94 21.14 33.95
C PRO A 13 9.55 21.64 33.57
N LEU A 14 8.53 20.81 33.75
CA LEU A 14 7.12 21.19 33.68
C LEU A 14 6.82 22.13 34.88
N ILE A 15 7.03 23.41 34.66
CA ILE A 15 6.41 24.44 35.52
C ILE A 15 5.07 24.74 34.83
N VAL A 16 4.04 24.00 35.20
CA VAL A 16 2.66 24.35 34.96
C VAL A 16 2.15 25.05 36.22
N SER A 17 2.21 26.38 36.26
CA SER A 17 1.40 27.15 37.19
C SER A 17 -0.02 27.16 36.64
N ALA A 18 -0.93 26.44 37.29
CA ALA A 18 -2.35 26.57 37.09
C ALA A 18 -2.80 27.85 37.78
N GLU A 19 -3.03 28.91 37.03
CA GLU A 19 -3.89 30.01 37.46
C GLU A 19 -5.27 29.80 36.81
N ASP A 20 -6.24 29.49 37.68
CA ASP A 20 -7.66 29.55 37.35
C ASP A 20 -8.10 31.02 37.22
N GLU A 21 -8.18 31.53 36.00
CA GLU A 21 -8.98 32.71 35.71
C GLU A 21 -10.25 32.27 34.95
N GLU A 22 -11.39 32.29 35.66
CA GLU A 22 -12.71 32.28 35.06
C GLU A 22 -12.89 33.57 34.22
N GLN A 23 -12.55 33.49 32.95
CA GLN A 23 -13.01 34.48 31.97
C GLN A 23 -14.13 33.86 31.15
N LYS A 24 -15.36 34.26 31.43
CA LYS A 24 -16.53 34.13 30.56
C LYS A 24 -16.24 34.86 29.25
N ASP A 25 -15.64 34.19 28.29
CA ASP A 25 -15.72 34.57 26.90
C ASP A 25 -16.15 33.36 26.08
N SER A 26 -17.21 33.57 25.30
CA SER A 26 -17.78 32.56 24.42
C SER A 26 -16.86 32.29 23.23
N LEU A 27 -15.66 31.82 23.51
CA LEU A 27 -14.80 31.17 22.52
C LEU A 27 -15.45 29.83 22.21
N LYS A 28 -15.88 29.65 20.97
CA LYS A 28 -16.11 28.32 20.43
C LYS A 28 -14.81 27.54 20.64
N VAL A 29 -14.73 26.77 21.71
CA VAL A 29 -13.66 25.82 21.95
C VAL A 29 -13.72 24.89 20.75
N ILE A 30 -12.69 24.92 19.93
CA ILE A 30 -12.50 23.88 18.91
C ILE A 30 -12.17 22.63 19.72
N HIS A 31 -13.19 21.88 20.08
CA HIS A 31 -13.00 20.54 20.62
C HIS A 31 -12.26 19.77 19.54
N LEU A 32 -11.13 19.15 19.89
CA LEU A 32 -10.64 18.01 19.16
C LEU A 32 -11.80 17.02 19.14
N ASP A 33 -12.47 16.89 18.00
CA ASP A 33 -13.62 16.02 17.87
C ASP A 33 -13.25 14.66 18.43
N GLU A 34 -13.93 14.27 19.48
CA GLU A 34 -13.86 12.90 19.99
C GLU A 34 -14.57 12.05 18.97
N VAL A 35 -13.81 11.62 17.94
CA VAL A 35 -14.35 10.78 16.88
C VAL A 35 -14.52 9.39 17.47
N ASN A 36 -15.69 9.13 17.97
CA ASN A 36 -16.10 7.79 18.34
C ASN A 36 -16.30 6.99 17.07
N VAL A 37 -15.29 6.21 16.71
CA VAL A 37 -15.38 5.37 15.54
C VAL A 37 -15.78 3.98 15.94
N TYR A 38 -16.88 3.56 15.37
CA TYR A 38 -17.34 2.20 15.45
C TYR A 38 -16.93 1.46 14.19
N SER A 39 -15.86 0.64 14.29
CA SER A 39 -15.74 -0.45 13.32
C SER A 39 -16.99 -1.34 13.46
N TYR A 40 -17.63 -1.70 12.34
CA TYR A 40 -18.76 -2.62 12.43
C TYR A 40 -18.35 -4.02 12.95
N LYS A 41 -17.04 -4.32 12.94
CA LYS A 41 -16.46 -5.55 13.48
C LYS A 41 -16.16 -5.49 14.97
N GLU A 42 -15.88 -4.31 15.52
CA GLU A 42 -15.50 -4.13 16.93
C GLU A 42 -16.10 -2.85 17.54
N THR A 43 -16.21 -2.80 18.86
CA THR A 43 -16.92 -1.77 19.64
C THR A 43 -16.02 -0.57 19.80
N MET A 44 -15.35 0.12 19.55
CA MET A 44 -14.47 1.28 19.77
C MET A 44 -13.00 0.97 19.58
N LEU A 45 -12.45 1.47 18.52
CA LEU A 45 -11.05 1.33 18.18
C LEU A 45 -10.09 1.81 19.27
N GLN A 46 -10.46 2.90 19.95
CA GLN A 46 -9.65 3.49 21.04
C GLN A 46 -9.55 2.60 22.29
N GLN A 47 -10.39 1.59 22.41
CA GLN A 47 -10.36 0.65 23.55
C GLN A 47 -9.83 -0.74 23.17
N MET A 48 -9.45 -0.92 21.90
CA MET A 48 -8.91 -2.19 21.43
C MET A 48 -7.46 -2.40 21.87
N PRO A 49 -7.09 -3.64 22.28
CA PRO A 49 -5.71 -3.99 22.59
C PRO A 49 -4.89 -4.18 21.31
N VAL A 50 -4.62 -3.08 20.60
CA VAL A 50 -3.89 -3.04 19.31
C VAL A 50 -3.29 -1.66 19.09
N SER A 51 -2.14 -1.62 18.43
CA SER A 51 -1.55 -0.38 17.95
C SER A 51 -2.37 0.19 16.80
N SER A 52 -2.92 1.39 16.99
CA SER A 52 -3.75 2.07 15.98
C SER A 52 -3.37 3.53 15.81
N THR A 53 -3.69 4.07 14.65
CA THR A 53 -3.67 5.50 14.34
C THR A 53 -4.96 5.87 13.67
N THR A 54 -5.66 6.86 14.21
CA THR A 54 -6.89 7.40 13.65
C THR A 54 -6.63 8.82 13.15
N LEU A 55 -6.92 9.06 11.87
CA LEU A 55 -6.77 10.35 11.22
C LEU A 55 -8.15 10.97 10.99
N THR A 56 -8.38 12.10 11.61
CA THR A 56 -9.62 12.88 11.45
C THR A 56 -9.58 13.76 10.21
N PRO A 57 -10.72 14.32 9.72
CA PRO A 57 -10.73 15.26 8.61
C PRO A 57 -9.79 16.45 8.83
N ASN A 58 -9.71 16.96 10.06
CA ASN A 58 -8.81 18.06 10.41
C ASN A 58 -7.34 17.67 10.24
N THR A 59 -6.95 16.45 10.67
CA THR A 59 -5.60 15.93 10.47
C THR A 59 -5.31 15.70 8.98
N ILE A 60 -6.25 15.07 8.26
CA ILE A 60 -6.12 14.76 6.82
C ILE A 60 -5.93 16.05 6.01
N ASN A 61 -6.79 17.05 6.23
CA ASN A 61 -6.72 18.33 5.54
C ASN A 61 -5.53 19.17 6.00
N GLY A 62 -5.26 19.23 7.31
CA GLY A 62 -4.14 19.96 7.89
C GLY A 62 -2.81 19.47 7.35
N ALA A 63 -2.60 18.16 7.38
CA ALA A 63 -1.39 17.50 6.91
C ALA A 63 -1.34 17.30 5.38
N GLN A 64 -2.36 17.72 4.63
CA GLN A 64 -2.48 17.56 3.16
C GLN A 64 -2.28 16.10 2.70
N LEU A 65 -2.92 15.17 3.41
CA LEU A 65 -2.92 13.76 3.04
C LEU A 65 -3.92 13.55 1.90
N ASN A 66 -3.43 13.45 0.67
CA ASN A 66 -4.27 13.40 -0.53
C ASN A 66 -4.44 11.99 -1.11
N SER A 67 -3.65 11.03 -0.64
CA SER A 67 -3.69 9.63 -1.09
C SER A 67 -3.15 8.71 0.01
N ILE A 68 -3.27 7.40 -0.19
CA ILE A 68 -2.71 6.42 0.73
C ILE A 68 -1.17 6.56 0.85
N ARG A 69 -0.49 7.03 -0.19
CA ARG A 69 0.98 7.25 -0.17
C ARG A 69 1.40 8.35 0.79
N ASP A 70 0.56 9.36 1.00
CA ASP A 70 0.85 10.43 1.95
C ASP A 70 0.79 9.95 3.43
N LEU A 71 0.26 8.73 3.69
CA LEU A 71 0.33 8.11 5.02
C LEU A 71 1.73 7.60 5.37
N SER A 72 2.60 7.45 4.34
CA SER A 72 4.00 7.04 4.52
C SER A 72 4.73 7.98 5.47
N VAL A 73 5.43 7.40 6.46
CA VAL A 73 6.18 8.13 7.51
C VAL A 73 5.29 8.95 8.46
N PHE A 74 4.07 9.34 8.04
CA PHE A 74 3.12 10.01 8.92
C PHE A 74 2.66 9.08 10.06
N VAL A 75 2.50 7.78 9.75
CA VAL A 75 2.17 6.73 10.72
C VAL A 75 3.46 6.01 11.14
N PRO A 76 3.67 5.73 12.45
CA PRO A 76 4.87 5.01 12.92
C PRO A 76 5.09 3.69 12.20
N ASN A 77 6.33 3.43 11.77
CA ASN A 77 6.75 2.23 11.06
C ASN A 77 5.98 1.90 9.77
N LEU A 78 5.23 2.85 9.21
CA LEU A 78 4.60 2.74 7.90
C LEU A 78 5.44 3.46 6.84
N PHE A 79 5.83 2.74 5.80
CA PHE A 79 6.54 3.28 4.65
C PHE A 79 5.90 2.77 3.37
N ILE A 80 5.58 3.68 2.45
CA ILE A 80 4.96 3.36 1.16
C ILE A 80 5.88 3.90 0.07
N PRO A 81 6.72 3.06 -0.54
CA PRO A 81 7.62 3.47 -1.62
C PRO A 81 6.84 4.01 -2.81
N ASP A 82 7.36 5.05 -3.46
CA ASP A 82 6.84 5.49 -4.75
C ASP A 82 7.54 4.73 -5.88
N TYR A 83 6.80 3.83 -6.52
CA TYR A 83 7.26 3.03 -7.66
C TYR A 83 7.14 3.78 -9.00
N GLY A 84 6.76 5.06 -8.98
CA GLY A 84 6.53 5.85 -10.20
C GLY A 84 5.28 5.43 -10.98
N SER A 85 4.39 4.61 -10.42
CA SER A 85 3.15 4.17 -11.06
C SER A 85 2.05 3.88 -10.04
N ALA A 86 0.81 4.17 -10.40
CA ALA A 86 -0.37 3.79 -9.62
C ALA A 86 -0.63 2.27 -9.63
N MET A 87 -0.02 1.52 -10.55
CA MET A 87 -0.11 0.06 -10.60
C MET A 87 0.43 -0.61 -9.32
N SER A 88 1.42 -0.02 -8.69
CA SER A 88 2.09 -0.63 -7.54
C SER A 88 2.08 0.32 -6.36
N THR A 89 1.22 0.05 -5.40
CA THR A 89 1.21 0.69 -4.09
C THR A 89 1.23 -0.40 -3.04
N VAL A 90 2.42 -0.69 -2.53
CA VAL A 90 2.67 -1.79 -1.60
C VAL A 90 3.26 -1.22 -0.31
N PRO A 91 2.46 -1.13 0.76
CA PRO A 91 2.93 -0.65 2.05
C PRO A 91 3.90 -1.61 2.73
N TYR A 92 4.92 -1.05 3.38
CA TYR A 92 5.76 -1.70 4.37
C TYR A 92 5.35 -1.22 5.75
N ILE A 93 5.12 -2.15 6.66
CA ILE A 93 4.78 -1.85 8.05
C ILE A 93 5.62 -2.71 8.98
N ARG A 94 6.23 -2.09 10.00
CA ARG A 94 7.10 -2.79 10.94
C ARG A 94 8.20 -3.62 10.27
N GLY A 95 8.71 -3.16 9.13
CA GLY A 95 9.72 -3.89 8.35
C GLY A 95 9.17 -5.00 7.46
N VAL A 96 7.86 -5.28 7.49
CA VAL A 96 7.22 -6.31 6.68
C VAL A 96 6.52 -5.67 5.50
N GLY A 97 6.79 -6.16 4.31
CA GLY A 97 6.23 -5.64 3.07
C GLY A 97 6.54 -6.54 1.90
N SER A 98 6.19 -6.10 0.70
CA SER A 98 6.43 -6.86 -0.52
C SER A 98 6.93 -5.93 -1.62
N ARG A 99 7.96 -6.34 -2.34
CA ARG A 99 8.49 -5.57 -3.46
C ARG A 99 7.57 -5.59 -4.69
N SER A 100 6.98 -6.72 -5.02
CA SER A 100 6.22 -6.91 -6.26
C SER A 100 5.04 -7.87 -6.13
N SER A 101 5.01 -8.70 -5.12
CA SER A 101 3.93 -9.65 -4.86
C SER A 101 2.83 -9.04 -3.99
N GLY A 102 1.76 -9.75 -3.76
CA GLY A 102 0.57 -9.40 -2.98
C GLY A 102 0.73 -8.44 -1.80
N GLN A 103 -0.37 -8.08 -1.21
CA GLN A 103 -0.43 -7.06 -0.16
C GLN A 103 -0.05 -7.64 1.20
N SER A 104 0.84 -6.97 1.95
CA SER A 104 1.10 -7.25 3.37
C SER A 104 0.13 -6.52 4.31
N MET A 105 -0.55 -5.50 3.80
CA MET A 105 -1.62 -4.77 4.50
C MET A 105 -2.90 -4.84 3.67
N ALA A 106 -4.03 -5.09 4.33
CA ALA A 106 -5.33 -5.03 3.69
C ALA A 106 -5.87 -3.59 3.68
N LEU A 107 -6.60 -3.23 2.62
CA LEU A 107 -7.27 -1.95 2.47
C LEU A 107 -8.79 -2.17 2.38
N TYR A 108 -9.51 -1.40 3.18
CA TYR A 108 -10.97 -1.33 3.15
C TYR A 108 -11.44 0.11 2.96
N VAL A 109 -12.41 0.31 2.09
CA VAL A 109 -13.11 1.61 1.93
C VAL A 109 -14.60 1.38 2.17
N ASP A 110 -15.16 2.04 3.17
CA ASP A 110 -16.55 1.83 3.63
C ASP A 110 -16.89 0.35 3.80
N ASN A 111 -15.98 -0.41 4.44
CA ASN A 111 -16.05 -1.86 4.69
C ASN A 111 -15.90 -2.78 3.47
N VAL A 112 -15.61 -2.23 2.28
CA VAL A 112 -15.34 -3.00 1.05
C VAL A 112 -13.86 -3.32 0.96
N PRO A 113 -13.46 -4.61 0.86
CA PRO A 113 -12.07 -4.98 0.67
C PRO A 113 -11.58 -4.67 -0.75
N TYR A 114 -10.37 -4.14 -0.87
CA TYR A 114 -9.65 -3.93 -2.12
C TYR A 114 -8.62 -5.04 -2.30
N PHE A 115 -8.74 -5.86 -3.34
CA PHE A 115 -7.97 -7.10 -3.46
C PHE A 115 -6.62 -6.93 -4.14
N GLU A 116 -6.51 -6.00 -5.12
CA GLU A 116 -5.32 -5.87 -5.94
C GLU A 116 -4.49 -4.63 -5.55
N LYS A 117 -3.15 -4.76 -5.61
CA LYS A 117 -2.23 -3.65 -5.33
C LYS A 117 -2.45 -2.44 -6.25
N SER A 118 -2.91 -2.67 -7.47
CA SER A 118 -3.24 -1.62 -8.43
C SER A 118 -4.46 -0.80 -8.04
N THR A 119 -5.29 -1.28 -7.12
CA THR A 119 -6.49 -0.57 -6.64
C THR A 119 -6.23 0.34 -5.45
N PHE A 120 -5.02 0.34 -4.86
CA PHE A 120 -4.70 1.08 -3.64
C PHE A 120 -4.39 2.57 -3.86
N ASP A 121 -3.93 2.97 -5.06
CA ASP A 121 -3.61 4.38 -5.35
C ASP A 121 -4.82 5.11 -5.93
N PHE A 122 -5.50 5.89 -5.10
CA PHE A 122 -6.58 6.80 -5.48
C PHE A 122 -6.52 8.09 -4.66
N ASP A 123 -7.10 9.17 -5.20
CA ASP A 123 -7.17 10.45 -4.52
C ASP A 123 -8.19 10.44 -3.38
N PHE A 124 -7.82 11.01 -2.23
CA PHE A 124 -8.73 11.19 -1.11
C PHE A 124 -9.66 12.36 -1.36
N TYR A 125 -10.95 12.13 -1.24
CA TYR A 125 -12.02 13.13 -1.28
C TYR A 125 -13.17 12.65 -0.40
N ASP A 126 -13.89 13.57 0.22
CA ASP A 126 -15.01 13.33 1.15
C ASP A 126 -14.71 12.28 2.25
N ILE A 127 -13.47 12.25 2.73
CA ILE A 127 -13.05 11.33 3.77
C ILE A 127 -13.53 11.82 5.14
N ARG A 128 -14.24 10.95 5.85
CA ARG A 128 -14.63 11.15 7.26
C ARG A 128 -13.48 10.80 8.19
N GLN A 129 -12.77 9.68 7.90
CA GLN A 129 -11.76 9.13 8.80
C GLN A 129 -10.92 8.07 8.11
N ILE A 130 -9.66 7.97 8.53
CA ILE A 130 -8.77 6.87 8.16
C ILE A 130 -8.27 6.23 9.44
N GLU A 131 -8.35 4.90 9.50
CA GLU A 131 -7.84 4.09 10.60
C GLU A 131 -6.76 3.17 10.09
N ILE A 132 -5.63 3.16 10.77
CA ILE A 132 -4.53 2.25 10.48
C ILE A 132 -4.30 1.39 11.71
N LEU A 133 -4.53 0.08 11.58
CA LEU A 133 -4.19 -0.92 12.60
C LEU A 133 -2.85 -1.54 12.24
N ARG A 134 -1.90 -1.49 13.16
CA ARG A 134 -0.55 -2.02 12.98
C ARG A 134 -0.43 -3.38 13.66
N GLY A 135 0.35 -4.26 13.06
CA GLY A 135 0.41 -5.67 13.44
C GLY A 135 -0.73 -6.51 12.83
N PRO A 136 -0.59 -7.83 12.82
CA PRO A 136 -1.53 -8.73 12.16
C PRO A 136 -2.95 -8.61 12.68
N GLN A 137 -3.89 -8.50 11.75
CA GLN A 137 -5.34 -8.44 12.02
C GLN A 137 -6.08 -9.63 11.39
N GLY A 138 -5.41 -10.77 11.24
CA GLY A 138 -5.93 -11.93 10.54
C GLY A 138 -7.25 -12.45 11.08
N THR A 139 -7.46 -12.44 12.41
CA THR A 139 -8.67 -13.00 13.03
C THR A 139 -9.97 -12.36 12.55
N LEU A 140 -10.02 -11.04 12.36
CA LEU A 140 -11.23 -10.34 11.90
C LEU A 140 -11.24 -10.03 10.40
N TYR A 141 -10.05 -9.83 9.81
CA TYR A 141 -9.92 -9.34 8.43
C TYR A 141 -9.40 -10.40 7.45
N GLY A 142 -8.74 -11.46 7.95
CA GLY A 142 -8.31 -12.61 7.15
C GLY A 142 -7.15 -12.30 6.21
N ARG A 143 -7.35 -12.57 4.93
CA ARG A 143 -6.31 -12.50 3.90
C ARG A 143 -5.62 -11.13 3.81
N ASN A 144 -4.32 -11.15 3.57
CA ASN A 144 -3.48 -9.96 3.36
C ASN A 144 -3.43 -8.98 4.55
N ALA A 145 -3.88 -9.40 5.73
CA ALA A 145 -3.75 -8.66 6.98
C ALA A 145 -2.52 -9.12 7.79
N LEU A 146 -1.42 -9.42 7.11
CA LEU A 146 -0.15 -9.92 7.65
C LEU A 146 0.53 -8.91 8.57
N GLY A 147 0.63 -7.67 8.13
CA GLY A 147 1.32 -6.58 8.84
C GLY A 147 0.39 -5.52 9.41
N GLY A 148 -0.85 -5.46 8.93
CA GLY A 148 -1.84 -4.48 9.37
C GLY A 148 -2.98 -4.26 8.40
N ILE A 149 -3.81 -3.26 8.68
CA ILE A 149 -4.91 -2.85 7.81
C ILE A 149 -5.05 -1.33 7.74
N VAL A 150 -5.62 -0.85 6.66
CA VAL A 150 -6.07 0.53 6.48
C VAL A 150 -7.58 0.51 6.23
N ASN A 151 -8.35 1.16 7.09
CA ASN A 151 -9.78 1.40 6.90
C ASN A 151 -10.01 2.86 6.57
N ILE A 152 -10.72 3.14 5.49
CA ILE A 152 -11.10 4.48 5.06
C ILE A 152 -12.62 4.56 5.12
N TYR A 153 -13.14 5.56 5.82
CA TYR A 153 -14.58 5.83 5.91
C TYR A 153 -14.89 7.17 5.25
N THR A 154 -15.92 7.21 4.43
CA THR A 154 -16.34 8.42 3.74
C THR A 154 -17.49 9.11 4.47
N LEU A 155 -17.65 10.41 4.23
CA LEU A 155 -18.68 11.21 4.89
C LEU A 155 -20.08 10.67 4.63
N SER A 156 -20.92 10.73 5.66
CA SER A 156 -22.35 10.37 5.59
C SER A 156 -23.20 11.61 5.40
N PRO A 157 -24.30 11.55 4.60
CA PRO A 157 -25.27 12.63 4.51
C PRO A 157 -26.02 12.88 5.82
N PHE A 158 -25.90 11.95 6.80
CA PHE A 158 -26.46 12.18 8.14
C PHE A 158 -25.51 12.94 9.05
N ASP A 159 -24.18 12.91 8.78
CA ASP A 159 -23.18 13.63 9.55
C ASP A 159 -22.99 15.07 9.04
N PHE A 160 -23.16 15.29 7.74
CA PHE A 160 -22.98 16.59 7.09
C PHE A 160 -24.05 16.79 6.00
N GLN A 161 -24.57 18.00 5.89
CA GLN A 161 -25.43 18.46 4.78
C GLN A 161 -24.83 19.75 4.23
N GLY A 162 -24.90 19.94 2.91
CA GLY A 162 -24.39 21.11 2.23
C GLY A 162 -23.44 20.77 1.09
N THR A 163 -22.74 21.77 0.60
CA THR A 163 -21.79 21.67 -0.51
C THR A 163 -20.38 21.89 -0.02
N LYS A 164 -19.45 21.04 -0.44
CA LYS A 164 -18.01 21.27 -0.33
C LYS A 164 -17.43 21.39 -1.72
N PHE A 165 -16.66 22.44 -1.95
CA PHE A 165 -15.98 22.68 -3.21
C PHE A 165 -14.56 23.12 -2.98
N SER A 166 -13.60 22.63 -3.77
CA SER A 166 -12.22 23.08 -3.72
C SER A 166 -11.57 23.10 -5.08
N VAL A 167 -10.71 24.11 -5.29
CA VAL A 167 -9.85 24.24 -6.47
C VAL A 167 -8.43 24.45 -6.01
N THR A 168 -7.50 23.67 -6.55
CA THR A 168 -6.07 23.76 -6.26
C THR A 168 -5.29 23.99 -7.55
N GLY A 169 -4.37 24.94 -7.52
CA GLY A 169 -3.36 25.15 -8.56
C GLY A 169 -1.94 25.15 -7.97
N GLY A 170 -0.96 24.67 -8.72
CA GLY A 170 0.41 24.62 -8.24
C GLY A 170 1.45 24.53 -9.34
N ASN A 171 2.71 24.45 -8.93
CA ASN A 171 3.80 24.20 -9.89
C ASN A 171 3.66 22.81 -10.53
N TYR A 172 4.44 22.53 -11.57
CA TYR A 172 4.37 21.32 -12.40
C TYR A 172 3.01 21.09 -13.05
N GLY A 173 2.26 22.16 -13.35
CA GLY A 173 0.94 22.09 -13.99
C GLY A 173 -0.13 21.47 -13.10
N LEU A 174 0.05 21.45 -11.78
CA LEU A 174 -0.94 20.91 -10.85
C LEU A 174 -2.24 21.69 -10.96
N ALA A 175 -3.33 20.97 -11.29
CA ALA A 175 -4.69 21.44 -11.29
C ALA A 175 -5.61 20.38 -10.68
N LYS A 176 -6.24 20.69 -9.53
CA LYS A 176 -7.16 19.77 -8.85
C LYS A 176 -8.48 20.48 -8.53
N VAL A 177 -9.58 19.79 -8.78
CA VAL A 177 -10.93 20.22 -8.44
C VAL A 177 -11.63 19.11 -7.68
N GLN A 178 -12.31 19.45 -6.60
CA GLN A 178 -13.16 18.51 -5.84
C GLN A 178 -14.50 19.19 -5.56
N ALA A 179 -15.59 18.45 -5.68
CA ALA A 179 -16.94 18.91 -5.37
C ALA A 179 -17.74 17.79 -4.69
N SER A 180 -18.50 18.12 -3.67
CA SER A 180 -19.38 17.18 -2.97
C SER A 180 -20.64 17.89 -2.54
N TYR A 181 -21.76 17.19 -2.62
CA TYR A 181 -23.06 17.65 -2.15
C TYR A 181 -23.73 16.56 -1.31
N TYR A 182 -24.29 16.95 -0.17
CA TYR A 182 -24.92 16.07 0.79
C TYR A 182 -26.26 16.65 1.18
N ASP A 183 -27.30 15.82 1.20
CA ASP A 183 -28.63 16.26 1.58
C ASP A 183 -29.45 15.12 2.22
N LYS A 184 -30.47 15.49 2.98
CA LYS A 184 -31.50 14.62 3.53
C LYS A 184 -32.83 14.92 2.91
N ILE A 185 -33.40 13.94 2.22
CA ILE A 185 -34.79 14.07 1.72
C ILE A 185 -35.75 14.15 2.90
N ASN A 186 -35.45 13.42 3.98
CA ASN A 186 -36.20 13.46 5.24
C ASN A 186 -35.32 12.89 6.39
N ALA A 187 -35.90 12.75 7.59
CA ALA A 187 -35.16 12.19 8.74
C ALA A 187 -34.61 10.78 8.55
N HIS A 188 -35.12 10.04 7.53
CA HIS A 188 -34.80 8.64 7.31
C HIS A 188 -33.99 8.38 6.04
N LEU A 189 -33.96 9.29 5.10
CA LEU A 189 -33.33 9.09 3.79
C LEU A 189 -32.38 10.25 3.47
N GLY A 190 -31.10 9.93 3.38
CA GLY A 190 -30.04 10.86 2.97
C GLY A 190 -29.31 10.36 1.74
N TRP A 191 -28.72 11.26 0.99
CA TRP A 191 -27.91 10.96 -0.17
C TRP A 191 -26.76 11.94 -0.32
N SER A 192 -25.72 11.53 -1.02
CA SER A 192 -24.61 12.40 -1.39
C SER A 192 -24.04 12.03 -2.75
N VAL A 193 -23.47 13.02 -3.43
CA VAL A 193 -22.66 12.86 -4.63
C VAL A 193 -21.39 13.65 -4.46
N SER A 194 -20.26 13.04 -4.75
CA SER A 194 -18.96 13.67 -4.70
C SER A 194 -18.10 13.28 -5.90
N GLY A 195 -17.15 14.14 -6.26
CA GLY A 195 -16.26 13.85 -7.37
C GLY A 195 -15.01 14.72 -7.31
N TYR A 196 -13.99 14.26 -8.08
CA TYR A 196 -12.73 14.96 -8.21
C TYR A 196 -12.15 14.84 -9.62
N TYR A 197 -11.32 15.81 -9.95
CA TYR A 197 -10.40 15.79 -11.08
C TYR A 197 -9.04 16.27 -10.59
N ASN A 198 -7.96 15.60 -10.98
CA ASN A 198 -6.60 15.96 -10.60
C ASN A 198 -5.66 15.72 -11.78
N HIS A 199 -4.87 16.74 -12.12
CA HIS A 199 -3.87 16.69 -13.18
C HIS A 199 -2.53 17.24 -12.69
N VAL A 200 -1.44 16.64 -13.14
CA VAL A 200 -0.07 17.12 -12.97
C VAL A 200 0.74 16.80 -14.23
N ASP A 201 1.51 17.79 -14.73
CA ASP A 201 2.34 17.60 -15.93
C ASP A 201 3.51 16.62 -15.71
N GLY A 202 3.91 16.42 -14.46
CA GLY A 202 5.00 15.54 -14.06
C GLY A 202 6.29 16.28 -13.69
N PHE A 203 7.14 15.59 -12.95
CA PHE A 203 8.35 16.15 -12.32
C PHE A 203 9.61 15.86 -13.12
N PHE A 204 9.66 14.72 -13.82
CA PHE A 204 10.85 14.23 -14.49
C PHE A 204 10.68 14.28 -16.02
N THR A 205 11.79 14.56 -16.72
CA THR A 205 11.81 14.61 -18.18
C THR A 205 12.64 13.45 -18.71
N ASN A 206 12.09 12.68 -19.66
CA ASN A 206 12.83 11.66 -20.38
C ASN A 206 13.77 12.33 -21.39
N LEU A 207 15.07 12.08 -21.25
CA LEU A 207 16.11 12.68 -22.06
C LEU A 207 16.06 12.24 -23.52
N TYR A 208 15.56 11.03 -23.80
CA TYR A 208 15.46 10.47 -25.14
C TYR A 208 14.49 11.24 -26.05
N ASN A 209 13.30 11.55 -25.52
CA ASN A 209 12.22 12.15 -26.30
C ASN A 209 11.79 13.54 -25.83
N HIS A 210 12.46 14.08 -24.77
CA HIS A 210 12.22 15.40 -24.15
C HIS A 210 10.77 15.59 -23.61
N LYS A 211 10.03 14.49 -23.38
CA LYS A 211 8.68 14.54 -22.83
C LYS A 211 8.71 14.27 -21.31
N LYS A 212 7.68 14.73 -20.61
CA LYS A 212 7.50 14.36 -19.21
C LYS A 212 7.29 12.85 -19.08
N ALA A 213 7.95 12.24 -18.10
CA ALA A 213 7.99 10.80 -17.90
C ALA A 213 6.97 10.31 -16.86
N ASP A 214 6.28 11.23 -16.16
CA ASP A 214 5.43 10.94 -15.00
C ASP A 214 4.21 11.87 -14.89
N ASN A 215 3.72 12.41 -16.02
CA ASN A 215 2.45 13.13 -16.02
C ASN A 215 1.31 12.20 -15.56
N LYS A 216 0.37 12.73 -14.80
CA LYS A 216 -0.76 11.95 -14.28
C LYS A 216 -2.05 12.77 -14.38
N THR A 217 -3.12 12.12 -14.85
CA THR A 217 -4.50 12.58 -14.74
C THR A 217 -5.30 11.54 -13.99
N SER A 218 -6.04 11.95 -12.98
CA SER A 218 -6.98 11.10 -12.27
C SER A 218 -8.31 11.80 -12.09
N ALA A 219 -9.39 11.04 -12.12
CA ALA A 219 -10.75 11.53 -11.90
C ALA A 219 -11.58 10.45 -11.23
N GLY A 220 -12.55 10.84 -10.45
CA GLY A 220 -13.44 9.88 -9.82
C GLY A 220 -14.70 10.52 -9.26
N GLY A 221 -15.62 9.65 -8.86
CA GLY A 221 -16.85 10.08 -8.26
C GLY A 221 -17.49 9.01 -7.40
N ARG A 222 -18.26 9.45 -6.41
CA ARG A 222 -18.99 8.59 -5.48
C ARG A 222 -20.43 9.08 -5.36
N ALA A 223 -21.37 8.14 -5.35
CA ALA A 223 -22.74 8.35 -4.98
C ALA A 223 -23.08 7.45 -3.79
N LYS A 224 -23.72 8.00 -2.77
CA LYS A 224 -24.09 7.27 -1.56
C LYS A 224 -25.56 7.54 -1.25
N ILE A 225 -26.29 6.50 -0.91
CA ILE A 225 -27.67 6.56 -0.41
C ILE A 225 -27.68 5.81 0.92
N GLU A 226 -28.20 6.48 1.96
CA GLU A 226 -28.39 5.92 3.27
C GLU A 226 -29.85 6.01 3.66
N TRP A 227 -30.45 4.88 4.02
CA TRP A 227 -31.85 4.79 4.37
C TRP A 227 -32.03 4.09 5.73
N LEU A 228 -32.57 4.83 6.67
CA LEU A 228 -33.04 4.34 7.97
C LEU A 228 -34.46 3.78 7.78
N VAL A 229 -34.56 2.55 7.28
CA VAL A 229 -35.85 1.92 6.92
C VAL A 229 -36.78 1.84 8.14
N THR A 230 -36.20 1.50 9.29
CA THR A 230 -36.82 1.56 10.61
C THR A 230 -35.78 2.06 11.63
N PRO A 231 -36.17 2.39 12.87
CA PRO A 231 -35.17 2.72 13.91
C PRO A 231 -34.10 1.65 14.13
N ASN A 232 -34.41 0.40 13.78
CA ASN A 232 -33.53 -0.75 13.98
C ASN A 232 -32.90 -1.28 12.70
N PHE A 233 -33.30 -0.78 11.52
CA PHE A 233 -32.80 -1.29 10.23
C PHE A 233 -32.32 -0.16 9.34
N ARG A 234 -31.03 -0.17 9.04
CA ARG A 234 -30.35 0.76 8.14
C ARG A 234 -29.85 0.02 6.91
N THR A 235 -29.95 0.64 5.76
CA THR A 235 -29.33 0.21 4.53
C THR A 235 -28.51 1.35 3.93
N GLN A 236 -27.36 1.01 3.35
CA GLN A 236 -26.48 1.94 2.68
C GLN A 236 -26.04 1.35 1.36
N TYR A 237 -26.22 2.09 0.28
CA TYR A 237 -25.66 1.74 -1.03
C TYR A 237 -24.64 2.78 -1.45
N ILE A 238 -23.48 2.32 -1.92
CA ILE A 238 -22.39 3.17 -2.41
C ILE A 238 -21.99 2.71 -3.79
N PHE A 239 -21.95 3.62 -4.72
CA PHE A 239 -21.32 3.52 -6.02
C PHE A 239 -20.06 4.37 -6.03
N ASN A 240 -18.93 3.83 -6.50
CA ASN A 240 -17.68 4.56 -6.65
C ASN A 240 -17.05 4.24 -8.00
N TYR A 241 -16.60 5.30 -8.70
CA TYR A 241 -15.81 5.22 -9.93
C TYR A 241 -14.47 5.92 -9.73
N ASP A 242 -13.39 5.32 -10.23
CA ASP A 242 -12.04 5.86 -10.20
C ASP A 242 -11.33 5.61 -11.52
N TYR A 243 -10.70 6.65 -12.06
CA TYR A 243 -9.95 6.63 -13.30
C TYR A 243 -8.57 7.22 -13.09
N VAL A 244 -7.55 6.57 -13.66
CA VAL A 244 -6.16 7.03 -13.70
C VAL A 244 -5.61 6.81 -15.10
N ASP A 245 -4.95 7.83 -15.65
CA ASP A 245 -4.12 7.76 -16.85
C ASP A 245 -2.81 8.51 -16.55
N GLN A 246 -1.68 7.82 -16.76
CA GLN A 246 -0.37 8.38 -16.47
C GLN A 246 0.72 7.84 -17.38
N ARG A 247 1.74 8.64 -17.63
CA ARG A 247 3.08 8.13 -17.89
C ARG A 247 3.66 7.64 -16.59
N ALA A 248 4.43 6.58 -16.66
CA ALA A 248 4.85 5.85 -15.47
C ALA A 248 6.32 5.46 -15.55
N TYR A 249 6.85 5.01 -14.41
CA TYR A 249 8.18 4.42 -14.31
C TYR A 249 9.31 5.37 -14.76
N PRO A 250 9.42 6.61 -14.22
CA PRO A 250 10.46 7.57 -14.57
C PRO A 250 11.79 7.22 -13.91
N TYR A 251 12.30 6.03 -14.23
CA TYR A 251 13.52 5.51 -13.62
C TYR A 251 14.77 6.04 -14.28
N GLY A 252 15.73 6.43 -13.43
CA GLY A 252 17.02 6.92 -13.86
C GLY A 252 18.13 5.91 -13.59
N LEU A 253 19.11 5.82 -14.48
CA LEU A 253 20.29 4.99 -14.32
C LEU A 253 21.14 5.50 -13.14
N TYR A 254 21.56 4.58 -12.28
CA TYR A 254 22.44 4.87 -11.16
C TYR A 254 23.90 4.71 -11.56
N ASP A 255 24.71 5.71 -11.26
CA ASP A 255 26.17 5.67 -11.41
C ASP A 255 26.81 5.35 -10.05
N PRO A 256 27.36 4.13 -9.85
CA PRO A 256 28.02 3.78 -8.59
C PRO A 256 29.26 4.63 -8.28
N SER A 257 29.93 5.17 -9.30
CA SER A 257 31.16 5.94 -9.13
C SER A 257 30.94 7.32 -8.52
N THR A 258 29.78 7.94 -8.84
CA THR A 258 29.37 9.25 -8.33
C THR A 258 28.30 9.18 -7.25
N GLY A 259 27.66 8.01 -7.08
CA GLY A 259 26.52 7.85 -6.18
C GLY A 259 25.27 8.59 -6.63
N THR A 260 25.19 8.98 -7.90
CA THR A 260 24.09 9.80 -8.43
C THR A 260 23.18 9.01 -9.36
N THR A 261 21.91 9.43 -9.40
CA THR A 261 20.89 8.88 -10.30
C THR A 261 20.63 9.88 -11.42
N ALA A 262 20.77 9.46 -12.67
CA ALA A 262 20.46 10.27 -13.84
C ALA A 262 18.95 10.57 -13.97
N LEU A 263 18.57 11.42 -14.92
CA LEU A 263 17.20 11.54 -15.38
C LEU A 263 16.82 10.30 -16.23
N PRO A 264 15.53 9.99 -16.35
CA PRO A 264 15.03 8.93 -17.25
C PRO A 264 15.56 9.12 -18.69
N ASN A 265 15.98 8.02 -19.33
CA ASN A 265 16.51 8.04 -20.70
C ASN A 265 16.20 6.70 -21.40
N TYR A 266 14.98 6.54 -21.86
CA TYR A 266 14.46 5.31 -22.45
C TYR A 266 13.71 5.60 -23.76
N ASN A 267 13.74 4.62 -24.69
CA ASN A 267 13.22 4.78 -26.05
C ASN A 267 11.73 4.44 -26.18
N ASP A 268 11.21 3.50 -25.41
CA ASP A 268 9.82 3.05 -25.49
C ASP A 268 8.90 3.85 -24.53
N ASP A 269 7.62 3.92 -24.84
CA ASP A 269 6.64 4.57 -23.96
C ASP A 269 6.35 3.73 -22.74
N ASN A 270 6.43 4.37 -21.56
CA ASN A 270 6.01 3.83 -20.28
C ASN A 270 4.70 4.49 -19.86
N SER A 271 3.68 3.68 -19.59
CA SER A 271 2.36 4.20 -19.20
C SER A 271 1.58 3.23 -18.32
N TYR A 272 0.62 3.77 -17.60
CA TYR A 272 -0.37 3.00 -16.86
C TYR A 272 -1.72 3.71 -16.88
N GLY A 273 -2.75 3.00 -17.31
CA GLY A 273 -4.14 3.44 -17.25
C GLY A 273 -4.99 2.46 -16.46
N ARG A 274 -5.97 2.98 -15.71
CA ARG A 274 -6.91 2.16 -14.93
C ARG A 274 -8.28 2.80 -14.87
N SER A 275 -9.33 1.99 -15.01
CA SER A 275 -10.72 2.31 -14.67
C SER A 275 -11.23 1.31 -13.64
N MET A 276 -11.85 1.78 -12.56
CA MET A 276 -12.36 0.95 -11.49
C MET A 276 -13.77 1.37 -11.10
N VAL A 277 -14.66 0.40 -10.93
CA VAL A 277 -16.02 0.58 -10.43
C VAL A 277 -16.19 -0.29 -9.19
N ASN A 278 -16.67 0.30 -8.11
CA ASN A 278 -17.04 -0.42 -6.90
C ASN A 278 -18.52 -0.14 -6.58
N ASN A 279 -19.25 -1.21 -6.30
CA ASN A 279 -20.61 -1.15 -5.76
C ASN A 279 -20.62 -1.84 -4.42
N SER A 280 -21.28 -1.26 -3.44
CA SER A 280 -21.48 -1.91 -2.14
C SER A 280 -22.86 -1.67 -1.58
N LEU A 281 -23.37 -2.70 -0.95
CA LEU A 281 -24.62 -2.68 -0.20
C LEU A 281 -24.34 -3.14 1.23
N LEU A 282 -24.57 -2.27 2.20
CA LEU A 282 -24.48 -2.56 3.61
C LEU A 282 -25.89 -2.61 4.19
N LEU A 283 -26.22 -3.71 4.82
CA LEU A 283 -27.46 -3.91 5.59
C LEU A 283 -27.08 -4.03 7.06
N GLU A 284 -27.72 -3.26 7.90
CA GLU A 284 -27.48 -3.28 9.34
C GLU A 284 -28.81 -3.38 10.09
N TYR A 285 -28.97 -4.43 10.89
CA TYR A 285 -30.09 -4.61 11.78
C TYR A 285 -29.61 -4.61 13.23
N THR A 286 -30.05 -3.64 14.00
CA THR A 286 -29.61 -3.40 15.37
C THR A 286 -30.77 -3.52 16.35
N THR A 287 -30.60 -4.37 17.36
CA THR A 287 -31.50 -4.46 18.51
C THR A 287 -30.79 -3.97 19.78
N ASP A 288 -31.44 -4.03 20.91
CA ASP A 288 -30.80 -3.69 22.20
C ASP A 288 -29.67 -4.68 22.57
N LYS A 289 -29.69 -5.90 22.04
CA LYS A 289 -28.76 -6.98 22.41
C LYS A 289 -27.74 -7.33 21.36
N ILE A 290 -28.12 -7.24 20.08
CA ILE A 290 -27.27 -7.67 18.97
C ILE A 290 -27.31 -6.66 17.82
N GLN A 291 -26.26 -6.67 17.03
CA GLN A 291 -26.18 -6.04 15.72
C GLN A 291 -25.83 -7.11 14.69
N LEU A 292 -26.65 -7.22 13.64
CA LEU A 292 -26.41 -8.04 12.46
C LEU A 292 -26.04 -7.12 11.30
N THR A 293 -24.96 -7.43 10.60
CA THR A 293 -24.52 -6.72 9.41
C THR A 293 -24.33 -7.68 8.26
N SER A 294 -24.70 -7.24 7.03
CA SER A 294 -24.35 -7.89 5.77
C SER A 294 -23.71 -6.85 4.87
N SER A 295 -22.53 -7.15 4.34
CA SER A 295 -21.78 -6.28 3.45
C SER A 295 -21.50 -7.02 2.16
N THR A 296 -22.30 -6.71 1.11
CA THR A 296 -22.10 -7.22 -0.25
C THR A 296 -21.34 -6.20 -1.06
N SER A 297 -20.30 -6.60 -1.75
CA SER A 297 -19.57 -5.70 -2.65
C SER A 297 -19.21 -6.36 -3.96
N HIS A 298 -19.28 -5.58 -5.03
CA HIS A 298 -18.82 -5.94 -6.37
C HIS A 298 -17.79 -4.93 -6.84
N GLN A 299 -16.61 -5.40 -7.22
CA GLN A 299 -15.53 -4.59 -7.79
C GLN A 299 -15.26 -5.05 -9.22
N TYR A 300 -15.22 -4.10 -10.13
CA TYR A 300 -14.71 -4.28 -11.48
C TYR A 300 -13.55 -3.32 -11.70
N PHE A 301 -12.42 -3.80 -12.20
CA PHE A 301 -11.40 -2.93 -12.75
C PHE A 301 -10.86 -3.43 -14.07
N SER A 302 -10.36 -2.50 -14.88
CA SER A 302 -9.61 -2.76 -16.10
C SER A 302 -8.39 -1.85 -16.10
N ASP A 303 -7.22 -2.42 -16.36
CA ASP A 303 -5.99 -1.65 -16.49
C ASP A 303 -5.19 -2.02 -17.74
N ASP A 304 -4.30 -1.09 -18.14
CA ASP A 304 -3.35 -1.25 -19.26
C ASP A 304 -2.01 -0.67 -18.81
N MET A 305 -0.98 -1.49 -18.81
CA MET A 305 0.40 -1.12 -18.50
C MET A 305 1.27 -1.35 -19.74
N LYS A 306 2.09 -0.35 -20.09
CA LYS A 306 3.18 -0.49 -21.04
C LYS A 306 4.48 -0.15 -20.33
N MET A 307 5.50 -0.98 -20.53
CA MET A 307 6.77 -0.82 -19.84
C MET A 307 7.93 -1.17 -20.77
N ASP A 308 8.85 -0.22 -20.91
CA ASP A 308 10.21 -0.45 -21.36
C ASP A 308 10.96 -1.18 -20.23
N GLN A 309 11.34 -2.42 -20.45
CA GLN A 309 11.90 -3.26 -19.39
C GLN A 309 13.41 -3.00 -19.18
N ASP A 310 14.08 -2.43 -20.17
CA ASP A 310 15.51 -2.10 -20.07
C ASP A 310 15.78 -0.67 -19.63
N PHE A 311 14.77 0.22 -19.68
CA PHE A 311 14.82 1.63 -19.28
C PHE A 311 16.01 2.39 -19.90
N SER A 312 16.39 2.05 -21.13
CA SER A 312 17.55 2.59 -21.82
C SER A 312 17.19 3.09 -23.24
N PRO A 313 18.10 3.81 -23.93
CA PRO A 313 17.90 4.17 -25.35
C PRO A 313 17.95 2.99 -26.31
N LYS A 314 18.30 1.77 -25.85
CA LYS A 314 18.34 0.56 -26.67
C LYS A 314 16.97 -0.09 -26.77
N SER A 315 16.76 -0.85 -27.83
CA SER A 315 15.49 -1.53 -28.09
C SER A 315 15.61 -3.02 -27.73
N TYR A 316 15.66 -3.32 -26.42
CA TYR A 316 15.82 -4.70 -25.94
C TYR A 316 14.49 -5.40 -25.75
N PHE A 317 13.64 -4.92 -24.87
CA PHE A 317 12.55 -5.70 -24.32
C PHE A 317 11.39 -4.80 -23.86
N SER A 318 10.18 -5.10 -24.30
CA SER A 318 8.99 -4.41 -23.81
C SER A 318 7.96 -5.39 -23.28
N LEU A 319 7.27 -4.98 -22.22
CA LEU A 319 6.14 -5.68 -21.62
C LEU A 319 4.90 -4.81 -21.73
N ASN A 320 3.83 -5.37 -22.27
CA ASN A 320 2.49 -4.84 -22.11
C ASN A 320 1.70 -5.76 -21.19
N GLN A 321 0.84 -5.20 -20.36
CA GLN A 321 -0.05 -6.00 -19.51
C GLN A 321 -1.40 -5.33 -19.46
N ARG A 322 -2.44 -6.07 -19.82
CA ARG A 322 -3.84 -5.67 -19.69
C ARG A 322 -4.52 -6.61 -18.72
N GLN A 323 -5.23 -6.07 -17.78
CA GLN A 323 -5.98 -6.86 -16.82
C GLN A 323 -7.44 -6.43 -16.78
N LYS A 324 -8.32 -7.41 -16.60
CA LYS A 324 -9.73 -7.20 -16.26
C LYS A 324 -10.08 -8.07 -15.08
N GLN A 325 -10.60 -7.45 -14.04
CA GLN A 325 -11.02 -8.16 -12.85
C GLN A 325 -12.50 -7.94 -12.56
N GLN A 326 -13.14 -8.99 -12.07
CA GLN A 326 -14.42 -8.92 -11.38
C GLN A 326 -14.26 -9.64 -10.05
N ALA A 327 -14.64 -8.99 -8.96
CA ALA A 327 -14.64 -9.58 -7.63
C ALA A 327 -15.99 -9.33 -6.95
N LEU A 328 -16.56 -10.39 -6.40
CA LEU A 328 -17.74 -10.36 -5.54
C LEU A 328 -17.31 -10.78 -4.15
N ASN A 329 -17.70 -10.01 -3.15
CA ASN A 329 -17.44 -10.32 -1.75
C ASN A 329 -18.72 -10.17 -0.93
N GLU A 330 -18.93 -11.10 0.00
CA GLU A 330 -20.00 -11.06 0.98
C GLU A 330 -19.43 -11.31 2.36
N GLU A 331 -19.80 -10.46 3.31
CA GLU A 331 -19.52 -10.66 4.72
C GLU A 331 -20.80 -10.51 5.53
N ILE A 332 -21.16 -11.52 6.30
CA ILE A 332 -22.24 -11.48 7.27
C ILE A 332 -21.63 -11.61 8.65
N ALA A 333 -21.91 -10.65 9.52
CA ALA A 333 -21.42 -10.63 10.89
C ALA A 333 -22.53 -10.32 11.89
N ILE A 334 -22.51 -11.02 13.01
CA ILE A 334 -23.37 -10.75 14.16
C ILE A 334 -22.50 -10.47 15.38
N ARG A 335 -22.83 -9.43 16.13
CA ARG A 335 -22.12 -9.08 17.35
C ARG A 335 -23.08 -8.75 18.50
N SER A 336 -22.60 -8.96 19.71
CA SER A 336 -23.27 -8.46 20.91
C SER A 336 -23.18 -6.94 20.97
N LYS A 337 -24.25 -6.27 21.38
CA LYS A 337 -24.32 -4.82 21.59
C LYS A 337 -24.47 -4.45 23.08
N THR A 338 -24.41 -5.44 23.96
CA THR A 338 -24.64 -5.23 25.39
C THR A 338 -23.46 -4.56 26.07
N THR A 339 -23.73 -3.75 27.08
CA THR A 339 -22.77 -3.28 28.07
C THR A 339 -22.38 -4.38 29.11
N SER A 340 -22.71 -5.65 28.81
CA SER A 340 -22.40 -6.79 29.66
C SER A 340 -20.88 -7.06 29.65
N ASN A 341 -20.41 -7.69 30.69
CA ASN A 341 -19.01 -8.10 30.82
C ASN A 341 -18.56 -9.03 29.68
N TYR A 342 -19.50 -9.75 29.05
CA TYR A 342 -19.21 -10.63 27.92
C TYR A 342 -19.68 -10.04 26.61
N GLN A 343 -18.72 -9.80 25.71
CA GLN A 343 -18.93 -9.30 24.36
C GLN A 343 -18.41 -10.33 23.37
N TRP A 344 -19.11 -10.50 22.25
CA TRP A 344 -18.72 -11.46 21.24
C TRP A 344 -19.09 -10.98 19.83
N SER A 345 -18.37 -11.47 18.85
CA SER A 345 -18.67 -11.36 17.43
C SER A 345 -18.47 -12.69 16.73
N PHE A 346 -19.31 -12.98 15.76
CA PHE A 346 -19.21 -14.13 14.88
C PHE A 346 -19.48 -13.67 13.44
N GLY A 347 -18.74 -14.20 12.46
CA GLY A 347 -18.98 -13.85 11.07
C GLY A 347 -18.56 -14.91 10.09
N LEU A 348 -19.13 -14.79 8.89
CA LEU A 348 -18.85 -15.56 7.69
C LEU A 348 -18.43 -14.58 6.59
N THR A 349 -17.33 -14.87 5.93
CA THR A 349 -16.92 -14.16 4.72
C THR A 349 -16.80 -15.11 3.55
N THR A 350 -17.20 -14.68 2.35
CA THR A 350 -16.98 -15.41 1.11
C THR A 350 -16.60 -14.45 -0.01
N PHE A 351 -15.78 -14.90 -0.95
CA PHE A 351 -15.45 -14.10 -2.13
C PHE A 351 -15.23 -14.96 -3.36
N LEU A 352 -15.43 -14.34 -4.52
CA LEU A 352 -15.15 -14.91 -5.83
C LEU A 352 -14.49 -13.84 -6.68
N GLN A 353 -13.34 -14.14 -7.27
CA GLN A 353 -12.56 -13.23 -8.09
C GLN A 353 -12.22 -13.90 -9.42
N TYR A 354 -12.47 -13.20 -10.51
CA TYR A 354 -12.01 -13.54 -11.85
C TYR A 354 -11.04 -12.47 -12.32
N LEU A 355 -9.83 -12.88 -12.70
CA LEU A 355 -8.81 -12.01 -13.25
C LEU A 355 -8.34 -12.55 -14.58
N ASP A 356 -8.61 -11.80 -15.64
CA ASP A 356 -8.12 -12.04 -16.99
C ASP A 356 -6.91 -11.14 -17.24
N THR A 357 -5.77 -11.73 -17.61
CA THR A 357 -4.52 -11.02 -17.86
C THR A 357 -3.98 -11.38 -19.23
N ASP A 358 -3.84 -10.37 -20.10
CA ASP A 358 -3.10 -10.43 -21.35
C ASP A 358 -1.76 -9.71 -21.14
N ALA A 359 -0.65 -10.44 -21.20
CA ALA A 359 0.67 -9.93 -20.88
C ALA A 359 1.71 -10.29 -21.96
N PRO A 360 1.57 -9.77 -23.19
CA PRO A 360 2.55 -10.00 -24.25
C PRO A 360 3.88 -9.33 -23.94
N VAL A 361 4.94 -10.08 -24.24
CA VAL A 361 6.33 -9.68 -24.14
C VAL A 361 6.95 -9.66 -25.51
N ALA A 362 7.78 -8.67 -25.82
CA ALA A 362 8.48 -8.58 -27.10
C ALA A 362 9.99 -8.38 -26.89
N PHE A 363 10.78 -9.34 -27.39
CA PHE A 363 12.19 -9.10 -27.65
C PHE A 363 12.31 -8.33 -28.95
N LYS A 364 12.91 -7.15 -28.89
CA LYS A 364 13.08 -6.25 -30.01
C LYS A 364 14.46 -6.43 -30.66
N LYS A 365 14.78 -5.59 -31.64
CA LYS A 365 15.97 -5.73 -32.47
C LYS A 365 17.27 -5.92 -31.69
N ASP A 366 17.53 -5.02 -30.72
CA ASP A 366 18.77 -5.10 -29.93
C ASP A 366 18.73 -6.29 -28.97
N GLY A 367 17.55 -6.65 -28.43
CA GLY A 367 17.35 -7.86 -27.62
C GLY A 367 17.62 -9.14 -28.39
N ILE A 368 17.23 -9.20 -29.67
CA ILE A 368 17.57 -10.32 -30.54
C ILE A 368 19.07 -10.39 -30.77
N THR A 369 19.70 -9.27 -31.12
CA THR A 369 21.12 -9.22 -31.47
C THR A 369 22.05 -9.44 -30.28
N ASP A 370 21.75 -8.78 -29.15
CA ASP A 370 22.67 -8.74 -28.00
C ASP A 370 22.36 -9.84 -26.95
N ILE A 371 21.16 -10.43 -26.95
CA ILE A 371 20.74 -11.40 -25.95
C ILE A 371 20.48 -12.79 -26.58
N LEU A 372 19.63 -12.88 -27.61
CA LEU A 372 19.22 -14.17 -28.18
C LEU A 372 20.27 -14.75 -29.14
N GLN A 373 20.80 -13.96 -30.07
CA GLN A 373 21.80 -14.42 -31.05
C GLN A 373 23.06 -14.99 -30.37
N PRO A 374 23.63 -14.40 -29.31
CA PRO A 374 24.80 -14.94 -28.62
C PRO A 374 24.60 -16.33 -28.03
N VAL A 375 23.37 -16.80 -27.80
CA VAL A 375 23.08 -18.17 -27.36
C VAL A 375 23.45 -19.16 -28.49
N PHE A 376 23.03 -18.86 -29.72
CA PHE A 376 23.37 -19.68 -30.89
C PHE A 376 24.85 -19.59 -31.27
N ASP A 377 25.45 -18.40 -31.11
CA ASP A 377 26.89 -18.21 -31.41
C ASP A 377 27.76 -19.02 -30.44
N ARG A 378 27.42 -19.09 -29.15
CA ARG A 378 28.10 -19.94 -28.17
C ARG A 378 27.94 -21.44 -28.49
N ALA A 379 26.73 -21.84 -28.89
CA ALA A 379 26.47 -23.19 -29.30
C ALA A 379 27.33 -23.58 -30.55
N ALA A 380 27.40 -22.67 -31.52
CA ALA A 380 28.24 -22.85 -32.70
C ALA A 380 29.74 -22.94 -32.37
N ALA A 381 30.22 -22.15 -31.37
CA ALA A 381 31.59 -22.26 -30.87
C ALA A 381 31.89 -23.62 -30.18
N MET A 382 30.86 -24.33 -29.71
CA MET A 382 30.94 -25.66 -29.14
C MET A 382 30.68 -26.78 -30.17
N GLY A 383 30.62 -26.44 -31.48
CA GLY A 383 30.48 -27.42 -32.57
C GLY A 383 29.06 -27.63 -33.07
N ALA A 384 28.07 -26.89 -32.60
CA ALA A 384 26.71 -26.88 -33.18
C ALA A 384 26.71 -26.18 -34.54
N PRO A 385 25.70 -26.43 -35.40
CA PRO A 385 25.53 -25.65 -36.64
C PRO A 385 25.42 -24.16 -36.38
N ILE A 386 25.99 -23.36 -37.26
CA ILE A 386 25.84 -21.89 -37.19
C ILE A 386 24.39 -21.53 -37.51
N MET A 387 23.73 -20.87 -36.59
CA MET A 387 22.34 -20.40 -36.74
C MET A 387 22.29 -18.88 -36.58
N THR A 388 21.65 -18.20 -37.53
CA THR A 388 21.46 -16.74 -37.48
C THR A 388 19.99 -16.43 -37.43
N ILE A 389 19.55 -15.67 -36.44
CA ILE A 389 18.16 -15.21 -36.29
C ILE A 389 17.86 -14.21 -37.42
N THR A 390 16.72 -14.40 -38.08
CA THR A 390 16.27 -13.52 -39.17
C THR A 390 15.19 -12.55 -38.74
N ASP A 391 14.48 -12.85 -37.68
CA ASP A 391 13.47 -11.99 -37.11
C ASP A 391 14.09 -10.76 -36.45
N THR A 392 13.40 -9.62 -36.55
CA THR A 392 13.77 -8.38 -35.87
C THR A 392 12.97 -8.16 -34.57
N VAL A 393 11.91 -8.96 -34.37
CA VAL A 393 11.09 -8.98 -33.15
C VAL A 393 10.64 -10.41 -32.89
N MET A 394 10.78 -10.86 -31.66
CA MET A 394 10.19 -12.12 -31.18
C MET A 394 9.11 -11.79 -30.15
N ASN A 395 7.87 -12.12 -30.46
CA ASN A 395 6.73 -11.94 -29.58
C ASN A 395 6.45 -13.21 -28.77
N ILE A 396 6.15 -13.03 -27.50
CA ILE A 396 5.68 -14.05 -26.58
C ILE A 396 4.35 -13.58 -26.00
N PRO A 397 3.20 -13.89 -26.65
CA PRO A 397 1.89 -13.61 -26.08
C PRO A 397 1.72 -14.38 -24.76
N GLY A 398 1.03 -13.80 -23.80
CA GLY A 398 0.73 -14.43 -22.52
C GLY A 398 -0.71 -14.18 -22.12
N ASN A 399 -1.54 -15.24 -22.17
CA ASN A 399 -2.94 -15.20 -21.76
C ASN A 399 -3.13 -16.03 -20.50
N PHE A 400 -3.64 -15.39 -19.44
CA PHE A 400 -3.77 -15.96 -18.11
C PHE A 400 -5.15 -15.66 -17.53
N ASN A 401 -5.94 -16.71 -17.28
CA ASN A 401 -7.23 -16.61 -16.62
C ASN A 401 -7.12 -17.18 -15.21
N THR A 402 -7.20 -16.32 -14.22
CA THR A 402 -7.13 -16.71 -12.82
C THR A 402 -8.53 -16.63 -12.18
N THR A 403 -8.95 -17.72 -11.58
CA THR A 403 -10.17 -17.78 -10.77
C THR A 403 -9.80 -18.09 -9.33
N THR A 404 -10.10 -17.18 -8.42
CA THR A 404 -9.86 -17.36 -6.98
C THR A 404 -11.19 -17.29 -6.25
N TRP A 405 -11.44 -18.24 -5.35
CA TRP A 405 -12.57 -18.21 -4.44
C TRP A 405 -12.17 -18.69 -3.08
N GLY A 406 -12.86 -18.21 -2.09
CA GLY A 406 -12.58 -18.59 -0.71
C GLY A 406 -13.71 -18.24 0.23
N GLY A 407 -13.58 -18.71 1.44
CA GLY A 407 -14.49 -18.40 2.53
C GLY A 407 -13.83 -18.57 3.87
N ALA A 408 -14.40 -17.92 4.86
CA ALA A 408 -13.89 -17.99 6.22
C ALA A 408 -15.00 -17.88 7.26
N LEU A 409 -14.78 -18.52 8.39
CA LEU A 409 -15.56 -18.35 9.61
C LEU A 409 -14.67 -17.71 10.67
N PHE A 410 -15.17 -16.71 11.38
CA PHE A 410 -14.46 -16.11 12.48
C PHE A 410 -15.34 -15.92 13.71
N HIS A 411 -14.70 -15.99 14.86
CA HIS A 411 -15.29 -15.71 16.15
C HIS A 411 -14.31 -14.98 17.05
N GLN A 412 -14.78 -13.97 17.76
CA GLN A 412 -14.01 -13.30 18.81
C GLN A 412 -14.91 -13.08 20.03
N SER A 413 -14.37 -13.35 21.20
CA SER A 413 -15.01 -13.11 22.50
C SER A 413 -14.12 -12.25 23.37
N THR A 414 -14.71 -11.30 24.07
CA THR A 414 -14.04 -10.48 25.08
C THR A 414 -14.83 -10.58 26.39
N TYR A 415 -14.15 -10.92 27.46
CA TYR A 415 -14.70 -10.89 28.81
C TYR A 415 -14.06 -9.74 29.58
N ASN A 416 -14.87 -8.75 29.93
CA ASN A 416 -14.46 -7.57 30.70
C ASN A 416 -14.63 -7.83 32.20
N HIS A 417 -13.80 -7.18 33.04
CA HIS A 417 -13.81 -7.33 34.49
C HIS A 417 -13.59 -8.78 34.96
N LEU A 418 -12.69 -9.51 34.28
CA LEU A 418 -12.37 -10.88 34.65
C LEU A 418 -11.47 -10.89 35.90
N LEU A 419 -11.94 -11.52 36.98
CA LEU A 419 -11.26 -11.64 38.27
C LEU A 419 -11.10 -10.32 39.03
N VAL A 420 -10.71 -9.23 38.37
CA VAL A 420 -10.54 -7.89 38.92
C VAL A 420 -11.11 -6.85 38.00
N ASP A 421 -11.56 -5.72 38.55
CA ASP A 421 -12.03 -4.60 37.76
C ASP A 421 -10.92 -4.08 36.84
N GLY A 422 -11.30 -3.73 35.62
CA GLY A 422 -10.37 -3.23 34.60
C GLY A 422 -9.66 -4.31 33.77
N LEU A 423 -9.62 -5.57 34.22
CA LEU A 423 -9.00 -6.66 33.46
C LEU A 423 -9.97 -7.22 32.39
N SER A 424 -9.55 -7.19 31.13
CA SER A 424 -10.28 -7.78 30.02
C SER A 424 -9.43 -8.82 29.31
N VAL A 425 -10.06 -9.92 28.90
CA VAL A 425 -9.44 -10.99 28.11
C VAL A 425 -10.18 -11.10 26.81
N THR A 426 -9.45 -11.04 25.70
CA THR A 426 -10.00 -11.27 24.35
C THR A 426 -9.39 -12.53 23.77
N ALA A 427 -10.22 -13.41 23.23
CA ALA A 427 -9.80 -14.59 22.45
C ALA A 427 -10.56 -14.62 21.13
N GLY A 428 -9.87 -14.84 20.04
CA GLY A 428 -10.43 -14.92 18.71
C GLY A 428 -9.80 -16.02 17.87
N LEU A 429 -10.57 -16.55 16.95
CA LEU A 429 -10.15 -17.58 16.01
C LEU A 429 -10.84 -17.37 14.67
N ARG A 430 -10.09 -17.51 13.59
CA ARG A 430 -10.60 -17.54 12.22
C ARG A 430 -10.03 -18.73 11.48
N ALA A 431 -10.87 -19.35 10.65
CA ALA A 431 -10.48 -20.40 9.73
C ALA A 431 -10.78 -19.93 8.31
N ASP A 432 -9.75 -19.78 7.49
CA ASP A 432 -9.83 -19.41 6.09
C ASP A 432 -9.59 -20.63 5.20
N PHE A 433 -10.29 -20.67 4.07
CA PHE A 433 -10.02 -21.56 2.96
C PHE A 433 -9.98 -20.75 1.67
N GLU A 434 -8.97 -20.98 0.85
CA GLU A 434 -8.83 -20.33 -0.47
C GLU A 434 -8.37 -21.33 -1.51
N LYS A 435 -8.91 -21.20 -2.74
CA LYS A 435 -8.50 -21.96 -3.91
C LYS A 435 -8.37 -21.04 -5.10
N THR A 436 -7.19 -21.09 -5.73
CA THR A 436 -6.87 -20.36 -6.95
C THR A 436 -6.62 -21.35 -8.09
N LYS A 437 -7.21 -21.09 -9.25
CA LYS A 437 -6.99 -21.82 -10.50
C LYS A 437 -6.40 -20.86 -11.52
N LEU A 438 -5.40 -21.31 -12.26
CA LEU A 438 -4.77 -20.59 -13.35
C LEU A 438 -4.91 -21.43 -14.64
N ASP A 439 -5.58 -20.87 -15.64
CA ASP A 439 -5.57 -21.37 -17.02
C ASP A 439 -4.60 -20.47 -17.80
N TYR A 440 -3.61 -21.05 -18.47
CA TYR A 440 -2.58 -20.30 -19.19
C TYR A 440 -2.36 -20.79 -20.61
N SER A 441 -2.02 -19.86 -21.50
CA SER A 441 -1.60 -20.13 -22.87
C SER A 441 -0.59 -19.09 -23.32
N THR A 442 0.57 -19.57 -23.74
CA THR A 442 1.62 -18.76 -24.37
C THR A 442 2.25 -19.55 -25.51
N HIS A 443 2.72 -18.87 -26.52
CA HIS A 443 3.42 -19.47 -27.65
C HIS A 443 4.47 -18.50 -28.16
N SER A 444 5.46 -19.03 -28.86
CA SER A 444 6.44 -18.19 -29.55
C SER A 444 6.99 -18.90 -30.78
N LYS A 445 7.52 -18.10 -31.69
CA LYS A 445 8.13 -18.54 -32.92
C LYS A 445 9.35 -17.70 -33.21
N LEU A 446 10.41 -18.36 -33.71
CA LEU A 446 11.67 -17.72 -34.11
C LEU A 446 12.13 -18.30 -35.45
N ASN A 447 12.38 -17.44 -36.43
CA ASN A 447 12.90 -17.83 -37.74
C ASN A 447 14.43 -17.65 -37.75
N LEU A 448 15.10 -18.67 -38.30
CA LEU A 448 16.57 -18.78 -38.28
C LEU A 448 17.05 -19.17 -39.68
N ASN A 449 18.27 -18.82 -40.00
CA ASN A 449 19.06 -19.41 -41.08
C ASN A 449 20.14 -20.33 -40.51
N MET A 450 20.09 -21.60 -40.83
CA MET A 450 21.11 -22.58 -40.47
C MET A 450 22.11 -22.76 -41.59
N LYS A 451 23.41 -22.57 -41.31
CA LYS A 451 24.48 -22.74 -42.28
C LYS A 451 25.00 -24.17 -42.25
N MET A 452 24.90 -24.88 -43.36
CA MET A 452 25.44 -26.22 -43.57
C MET A 452 26.42 -26.21 -44.77
N GLY A 453 27.69 -25.98 -44.47
CA GLY A 453 28.73 -25.80 -45.50
C GLY A 453 28.39 -24.54 -46.35
N PRO A 454 28.29 -24.66 -47.70
CA PRO A 454 27.95 -23.56 -48.59
C PRO A 454 26.43 -23.25 -48.66
N ARG A 455 25.59 -24.10 -48.07
CA ARG A 455 24.13 -23.95 -48.12
C ARG A 455 23.58 -23.24 -46.88
N THR A 456 22.63 -22.35 -47.08
CA THR A 456 21.81 -21.74 -46.03
C THR A 456 20.41 -22.34 -46.08
N ILE A 457 19.97 -22.91 -44.97
CA ILE A 457 18.66 -23.58 -44.87
C ILE A 457 17.81 -22.71 -43.91
N PRO A 458 16.66 -22.17 -44.37
CA PRO A 458 15.72 -21.50 -43.48
C PRO A 458 15.09 -22.52 -42.54
N LEU A 459 15.08 -22.18 -41.24
CA LEU A 459 14.49 -22.99 -40.18
C LEU A 459 13.55 -22.12 -39.35
N SER A 460 12.45 -22.70 -38.91
CA SER A 460 11.53 -22.05 -37.99
C SER A 460 11.35 -22.94 -36.77
N ILE A 461 11.70 -22.41 -35.62
CA ILE A 461 11.41 -23.05 -34.32
C ILE A 461 10.19 -22.38 -33.72
N ALA A 462 9.27 -23.19 -33.22
CA ALA A 462 8.05 -22.68 -32.55
C ALA A 462 7.70 -23.61 -31.40
N ASP A 463 7.17 -23.07 -30.36
CA ASP A 463 6.67 -23.84 -29.23
C ASP A 463 5.43 -23.19 -28.60
N THR A 464 4.69 -24.00 -27.84
CA THR A 464 3.46 -23.60 -27.15
C THR A 464 3.45 -24.18 -25.76
N LEU A 465 3.20 -23.32 -24.76
CA LEU A 465 3.03 -23.71 -23.37
C LEU A 465 1.60 -23.35 -22.95
N GLN A 466 0.80 -24.39 -22.69
CA GLN A 466 -0.59 -24.25 -22.27
C GLN A 466 -0.97 -25.27 -21.22
N GLY A 467 -1.82 -24.90 -20.29
CA GLY A 467 -2.24 -25.80 -19.23
C GLY A 467 -3.13 -25.15 -18.19
N LYS A 468 -3.33 -25.92 -17.11
CA LYS A 468 -4.15 -25.52 -15.98
C LYS A 468 -3.45 -25.94 -14.70
N GLU A 469 -3.30 -24.98 -13.77
CA GLU A 469 -2.73 -25.23 -12.46
C GLU A 469 -3.74 -24.82 -11.37
N SER A 470 -3.57 -25.39 -10.19
CA SER A 470 -4.40 -25.00 -9.04
C SER A 470 -3.59 -25.03 -7.75
N LEU A 471 -3.82 -24.02 -6.92
CA LEU A 471 -3.27 -23.89 -5.58
C LEU A 471 -4.44 -23.78 -4.59
N GLN A 472 -4.34 -24.47 -3.46
CA GLN A 472 -5.30 -24.34 -2.36
C GLN A 472 -4.60 -24.36 -1.03
N PHE A 473 -5.12 -23.62 -0.08
CA PHE A 473 -4.59 -23.61 1.28
C PHE A 473 -5.71 -23.30 2.30
N SER A 474 -5.42 -23.61 3.55
CA SER A 474 -6.29 -23.33 4.69
C SER A 474 -5.45 -22.70 5.79
N GLU A 475 -5.97 -21.64 6.40
CA GLU A 475 -5.26 -20.91 7.45
C GLU A 475 -6.09 -20.82 8.72
N ILE A 476 -5.40 -21.00 9.85
CA ILE A 476 -5.96 -20.79 11.18
C ILE A 476 -5.28 -19.57 11.80
N LEU A 477 -6.09 -18.59 12.19
CA LEU A 477 -5.62 -17.26 12.60
C LEU A 477 -6.10 -16.95 14.03
N PRO A 478 -5.35 -17.37 15.05
CA PRO A 478 -5.65 -17.09 16.45
C PRO A 478 -5.29 -15.65 16.83
N LYS A 479 -6.02 -15.12 17.83
CA LYS A 479 -5.69 -13.88 18.56
C LYS A 479 -6.00 -14.10 20.02
N VAL A 480 -5.08 -13.68 20.90
CA VAL A 480 -5.31 -13.60 22.34
C VAL A 480 -4.78 -12.25 22.82
N ALA A 481 -5.59 -11.56 23.63
CA ALA A 481 -5.15 -10.32 24.23
C ALA A 481 -5.60 -10.20 25.68
N LEU A 482 -4.73 -9.60 26.50
CA LEU A 482 -5.02 -9.16 27.86
C LEU A 482 -4.97 -7.64 27.86
N LYS A 483 -5.98 -6.99 28.43
CA LYS A 483 -6.02 -5.54 28.62
C LYS A 483 -6.34 -5.26 30.07
N TYR A 484 -5.58 -4.35 30.68
CA TYR A 484 -5.87 -3.81 31.99
C TYR A 484 -6.10 -2.30 31.87
N ALA A 485 -7.31 -1.85 32.17
CA ALA A 485 -7.71 -0.45 32.18
C ALA A 485 -7.76 0.03 33.64
N TRP A 486 -6.97 1.05 33.96
CA TRP A 486 -7.03 1.73 35.26
C TRP A 486 -8.26 2.62 35.38
N ASP A 487 -8.64 3.20 34.24
CA ASP A 487 -9.85 3.99 34.04
C ASP A 487 -10.22 4.00 32.56
N ASP A 488 -11.24 4.78 32.17
CA ASP A 488 -11.67 4.90 30.77
C ASP A 488 -10.65 5.57 29.84
N ARG A 489 -9.58 6.15 30.39
CA ARG A 489 -8.57 6.94 29.70
C ARG A 489 -7.22 6.27 29.60
N GLN A 490 -6.97 5.24 30.41
CA GLN A 490 -5.64 4.66 30.53
C GLN A 490 -5.73 3.13 30.58
N PHE A 491 -5.01 2.48 29.68
CA PHE A 491 -4.89 1.04 29.73
C PHE A 491 -3.55 0.56 29.16
N ALA A 492 -3.11 -0.59 29.64
CA ALA A 492 -2.05 -1.37 29.02
C ALA A 492 -2.61 -2.68 28.48
N TYR A 493 -1.92 -3.25 27.50
CA TYR A 493 -2.31 -4.51 26.91
C TYR A 493 -1.11 -5.35 26.49
N VAL A 494 -1.35 -6.65 26.38
CA VAL A 494 -0.48 -7.61 25.73
C VAL A 494 -1.32 -8.35 24.71
N THR A 495 -0.84 -8.50 23.48
CA THR A 495 -1.55 -9.24 22.44
C THR A 495 -0.62 -10.18 21.67
N VAL A 496 -1.15 -11.34 21.32
CA VAL A 496 -0.54 -12.29 20.40
C VAL A 496 -1.52 -12.52 19.26
N SER A 497 -1.07 -12.33 18.02
CA SER A 497 -1.94 -12.45 16.84
C SER A 497 -1.18 -13.01 15.64
N LYS A 498 -1.88 -13.84 14.84
CA LYS A 498 -1.38 -14.38 13.57
C LYS A 498 -2.01 -13.65 12.38
N GLY A 499 -1.20 -13.41 11.36
CA GLY A 499 -1.63 -12.93 10.06
C GLY A 499 -1.01 -13.77 8.94
N TYR A 500 -1.57 -13.65 7.74
CA TYR A 500 -0.99 -14.26 6.56
C TYR A 500 -1.21 -13.40 5.32
N LYS A 501 -0.38 -13.67 4.32
CA LYS A 501 -0.49 -13.13 2.96
C LYS A 501 -0.64 -14.30 2.01
N THR A 502 -1.53 -14.17 1.03
CA THR A 502 -1.92 -15.28 0.15
C THR A 502 -0.78 -15.76 -0.74
N GLY A 503 -0.79 -17.04 -1.09
CA GLY A 503 0.00 -17.62 -2.16
C GLY A 503 -0.57 -17.27 -3.55
N GLY A 504 0.10 -17.74 -4.61
CA GLY A 504 -0.33 -17.45 -5.97
C GLY A 504 0.57 -18.04 -7.04
N PHE A 505 0.50 -17.46 -8.26
CA PHE A 505 1.26 -17.89 -9.42
C PHE A 505 2.10 -16.77 -10.01
N ASN A 506 3.34 -17.07 -10.38
CA ASN A 506 4.29 -16.20 -11.07
C ASN A 506 4.01 -16.16 -12.58
N ILE A 507 3.03 -15.39 -13.02
CA ILE A 507 2.73 -15.27 -14.45
C ILE A 507 3.87 -14.65 -15.26
N GLN A 508 4.75 -13.87 -14.62
CA GLN A 508 5.92 -13.27 -15.27
C GLN A 508 6.99 -14.32 -15.67
N MET A 509 6.96 -15.51 -15.06
CA MET A 509 7.86 -16.62 -15.40
C MET A 509 7.61 -17.21 -16.78
N PHE A 510 6.41 -17.06 -17.33
CA PHE A 510 6.04 -17.73 -18.58
C PHE A 510 6.85 -17.27 -19.77
N SER A 511 7.29 -16.02 -19.81
CA SER A 511 8.19 -15.53 -20.88
C SER A 511 9.56 -16.21 -20.82
N ASP A 512 10.09 -16.41 -19.61
CA ASP A 512 11.38 -17.08 -19.39
C ASP A 512 11.29 -18.59 -19.67
N LEU A 513 10.22 -19.23 -19.22
CA LEU A 513 9.94 -20.63 -19.50
C LEU A 513 9.79 -20.88 -21.02
N MET A 514 9.06 -20.00 -21.73
CA MET A 514 8.88 -20.10 -23.17
C MET A 514 10.20 -19.89 -23.92
N GLN A 515 11.00 -18.89 -23.54
CA GLN A 515 12.33 -18.68 -24.10
C GLN A 515 13.21 -19.91 -23.91
N THR A 516 13.27 -20.44 -22.70
CA THR A 516 14.08 -21.63 -22.36
C THR A 516 13.63 -22.85 -23.17
N GLN A 517 12.33 -23.08 -23.27
CA GLN A 517 11.77 -24.20 -24.03
C GLN A 517 12.05 -24.06 -25.53
N LEU A 518 11.90 -22.86 -26.08
CA LEU A 518 12.19 -22.57 -27.48
C LEU A 518 13.68 -22.81 -27.82
N MET A 519 14.60 -22.37 -26.95
CA MET A 519 16.03 -22.57 -27.14
C MET A 519 16.45 -24.05 -27.02
N ASN A 520 15.71 -24.84 -26.23
CA ASN A 520 15.91 -26.27 -26.05
C ASN A 520 15.16 -27.12 -27.09
N SER A 521 14.33 -26.50 -27.94
CA SER A 521 13.60 -27.22 -28.99
C SER A 521 14.59 -27.86 -29.98
N GLY A 522 14.59 -29.20 -30.04
CA GLY A 522 15.55 -29.97 -30.82
C GLY A 522 16.63 -30.65 -30.00
N ASN A 523 16.70 -30.43 -28.68
CA ASN A 523 17.57 -31.21 -27.79
C ASN A 523 16.77 -32.32 -27.08
N PRO A 524 16.91 -33.61 -27.52
CA PRO A 524 16.17 -34.75 -26.93
C PRO A 524 16.52 -35.02 -25.44
N ALA A 525 17.65 -34.50 -24.96
CA ALA A 525 18.13 -34.65 -23.58
C ALA A 525 17.62 -33.50 -22.67
N ALA A 526 16.89 -32.52 -23.18
CA ALA A 526 16.36 -31.43 -22.37
C ALA A 526 15.31 -31.93 -21.38
N THR A 527 15.51 -31.65 -20.12
CA THR A 527 14.55 -31.99 -19.07
C THR A 527 13.25 -31.17 -19.27
N LYS A 528 12.10 -31.85 -19.26
CA LYS A 528 10.81 -31.18 -19.30
C LYS A 528 10.63 -30.36 -18.02
N ILE A 529 10.31 -29.08 -18.18
CA ILE A 529 10.08 -28.18 -17.05
C ILE A 529 8.72 -28.56 -16.42
N ASN A 530 8.71 -28.78 -15.10
CA ASN A 530 7.47 -28.83 -14.35
C ASN A 530 6.98 -27.40 -14.13
N VAL A 531 5.95 -27.02 -14.88
CA VAL A 531 5.41 -25.64 -14.83
C VAL A 531 4.86 -25.32 -13.46
N ALA A 532 4.14 -26.24 -12.82
CA ALA A 532 3.54 -26.02 -11.50
C ALA A 532 4.59 -25.62 -10.45
N ASP A 533 5.72 -26.37 -10.39
CA ASP A 533 6.79 -26.08 -9.42
C ASP A 533 7.53 -24.77 -9.72
N ALA A 534 7.57 -24.37 -11.00
CA ALA A 534 8.26 -23.14 -11.41
C ALA A 534 7.46 -21.87 -11.12
N ILE A 535 6.12 -21.95 -11.12
CA ILE A 535 5.29 -20.76 -11.05
C ILE A 535 4.56 -20.56 -9.71
N ALA A 536 4.32 -21.63 -8.93
CA ALA A 536 3.55 -21.53 -7.69
C ALA A 536 4.40 -21.00 -6.52
N TYR A 537 3.80 -20.18 -5.67
CA TYR A 537 4.35 -19.78 -4.38
C TYR A 537 3.27 -19.88 -3.29
N GLN A 538 3.70 -20.22 -2.08
CA GLN A 538 2.84 -20.52 -0.94
C GLN A 538 2.53 -19.25 -0.12
N PRO A 539 1.54 -19.30 0.79
CA PRO A 539 1.28 -18.22 1.74
C PRO A 539 2.50 -17.89 2.61
N GLU A 540 2.63 -16.62 2.97
CA GLU A 540 3.57 -16.08 3.95
C GLU A 540 2.83 -15.82 5.26
N HIS A 541 3.45 -16.10 6.40
CA HIS A 541 2.83 -16.02 7.72
C HIS A 541 3.57 -15.04 8.63
N SER A 542 2.85 -14.42 9.56
CA SER A 542 3.43 -13.65 10.66
C SER A 542 2.78 -13.99 11.99
N MET A 543 3.61 -14.11 13.03
CA MET A 543 3.19 -14.16 14.42
C MET A 543 3.70 -12.91 15.14
N ASN A 544 2.81 -12.13 15.73
CA ASN A 544 3.14 -10.89 16.42
C ASN A 544 2.88 -11.01 17.92
N TYR A 545 3.87 -10.56 18.70
CA TYR A 545 3.82 -10.39 20.15
C TYR A 545 3.98 -8.92 20.44
N GLU A 546 2.99 -8.31 21.08
CA GLU A 546 2.96 -6.88 21.31
C GLU A 546 2.57 -6.56 22.75
N ILE A 547 3.24 -5.58 23.33
CA ILE A 547 2.84 -4.91 24.56
C ILE A 547 2.65 -3.43 24.28
N GLY A 548 1.53 -2.87 24.71
CA GLY A 548 1.21 -1.47 24.47
C GLY A 548 0.61 -0.77 25.68
N TYR A 549 0.70 0.55 25.65
CA TYR A 549 0.11 1.46 26.63
C TYR A 549 -0.55 2.62 25.91
N GLN A 550 -1.79 2.90 26.28
CA GLN A 550 -2.53 4.07 25.79
C GLN A 550 -3.02 4.90 26.96
N SER A 551 -2.95 6.21 26.81
CA SER A 551 -3.47 7.11 27.84
C SER A 551 -3.92 8.45 27.27
N ALA A 552 -4.85 9.10 27.97
CA ALA A 552 -5.26 10.48 27.74
C ALA A 552 -5.15 11.25 29.07
N PHE A 553 -4.15 12.12 29.15
CA PHE A 553 -3.88 12.96 30.31
C PHE A 553 -4.46 14.36 30.15
N PHE A 554 -4.57 15.09 31.24
CA PHE A 554 -4.95 16.51 31.30
C PHE A 554 -6.27 16.81 30.56
N ASN A 555 -7.32 16.06 30.86
CA ASN A 555 -8.63 16.17 30.19
C ASN A 555 -8.51 16.07 28.66
N HIS A 556 -7.86 15.01 28.18
CA HIS A 556 -7.62 14.71 26.76
C HIS A 556 -6.69 15.70 26.02
N ARG A 557 -6.01 16.61 26.74
CA ARG A 557 -5.03 17.51 26.10
C ARG A 557 -3.77 16.80 25.62
N LEU A 558 -3.41 15.68 26.24
CA LEU A 558 -2.29 14.84 25.81
C LEU A 558 -2.78 13.39 25.65
N LYS A 559 -2.78 12.90 24.44
CA LYS A 559 -3.01 11.49 24.12
C LYS A 559 -1.68 10.83 23.81
N THR A 560 -1.43 9.66 24.37
CA THR A 560 -0.20 8.90 24.16
C THR A 560 -0.52 7.47 23.77
N HIS A 561 0.25 6.94 22.83
CA HIS A 561 0.27 5.52 22.52
C HIS A 561 1.71 5.06 22.38
N LEU A 562 2.08 4.07 23.18
CA LEU A 562 3.39 3.44 23.18
C LEU A 562 3.20 1.96 22.91
N SER A 563 4.00 1.37 22.04
CA SER A 563 4.01 -0.09 21.84
C SER A 563 5.42 -0.60 21.58
N LEU A 564 5.67 -1.82 22.06
CA LEU A 564 6.81 -2.65 21.71
C LEU A 564 6.29 -3.89 21.04
N PHE A 565 6.94 -4.30 19.96
CA PHE A 565 6.54 -5.48 19.20
C PHE A 565 7.71 -6.38 18.86
N TYR A 566 7.39 -7.65 18.69
CA TYR A 566 8.24 -8.68 18.11
C TYR A 566 7.40 -9.48 17.12
N MET A 567 7.82 -9.53 15.87
CA MET A 567 7.15 -10.27 14.79
C MET A 567 8.10 -11.34 14.27
N ASP A 568 7.59 -12.54 14.14
CA ASP A 568 8.24 -13.67 13.50
C ASP A 568 7.52 -13.96 12.18
N ILE A 569 8.26 -13.91 11.08
CA ILE A 569 7.74 -14.06 9.72
C ILE A 569 8.36 -15.30 9.10
N SER A 570 7.53 -16.23 8.68
CA SER A 570 7.93 -17.46 8.00
C SER A 570 7.42 -17.51 6.56
N ASP A 571 8.13 -18.25 5.73
CA ASP A 571 7.82 -18.41 4.31
C ASP A 571 7.74 -17.07 3.56
N MET A 572 8.61 -16.10 3.90
CA MET A 572 8.59 -14.76 3.33
C MET A 572 8.65 -14.82 1.80
N GLN A 573 7.72 -14.13 1.16
CA GLN A 573 7.66 -14.03 -0.30
C GLN A 573 8.63 -12.98 -0.80
N LEU A 574 9.74 -13.43 -1.37
CA LEU A 574 10.80 -12.57 -1.92
C LEU A 574 10.81 -12.64 -3.45
N THR A 575 11.22 -11.54 -4.07
CA THR A 575 11.39 -11.45 -5.51
C THR A 575 12.84 -11.76 -5.86
N LYS A 576 13.06 -12.84 -6.59
CA LYS A 576 14.38 -13.25 -7.12
C LYS A 576 14.44 -13.07 -8.62
N PHE A 577 15.66 -12.97 -9.16
CA PHE A 577 15.86 -13.13 -10.60
C PHE A 577 15.68 -14.59 -10.99
N VAL A 578 15.09 -14.82 -12.16
CA VAL A 578 15.05 -16.15 -12.75
C VAL A 578 16.46 -16.60 -13.16
N PRO A 579 16.71 -17.90 -13.30
CA PRO A 579 18.04 -18.42 -13.67
C PRO A 579 18.61 -17.85 -14.96
N SER A 580 17.77 -17.44 -15.92
CA SER A 580 18.20 -16.76 -17.15
C SER A 580 18.75 -15.34 -16.89
N GLY A 581 18.40 -14.72 -15.76
CA GLY A 581 18.74 -13.35 -15.40
C GLY A 581 17.84 -12.28 -16.05
N ASN A 582 16.87 -12.66 -16.87
CA ASN A 582 16.04 -11.74 -17.66
C ASN A 582 14.62 -11.54 -17.10
N GLY A 583 14.20 -12.33 -16.12
CA GLY A 583 12.89 -12.26 -15.48
C GLY A 583 12.99 -12.22 -13.97
N ARG A 584 11.86 -12.07 -13.30
CA ARG A 584 11.72 -12.10 -11.84
C ARG A 584 10.65 -13.10 -11.45
N MET A 585 10.90 -13.80 -10.35
CA MET A 585 9.95 -14.72 -9.74
C MET A 585 9.79 -14.42 -8.26
N ILE A 586 8.64 -14.77 -7.73
CA ILE A 586 8.39 -14.78 -6.29
C ILE A 586 8.65 -16.17 -5.79
N THR A 587 9.40 -16.30 -4.70
CA THR A 587 9.65 -17.56 -4.01
C THR A 587 9.38 -17.39 -2.53
N ASN A 588 9.00 -18.47 -1.86
CA ASN A 588 8.99 -18.52 -0.41
C ASN A 588 10.43 -18.85 0.02
N ALA A 589 11.14 -17.84 0.45
CA ALA A 589 12.54 -17.99 0.81
C ALA A 589 12.85 -17.08 2.00
N GLY A 590 13.07 -17.72 3.13
CA GLY A 590 13.57 -17.04 4.29
C GLY A 590 12.59 -16.88 5.43
N GLU A 591 13.20 -16.81 6.61
CA GLU A 591 12.57 -16.42 7.86
C GLU A 591 13.10 -15.04 8.23
N VAL A 592 12.21 -14.18 8.72
CA VAL A 592 12.54 -12.81 9.10
C VAL A 592 12.03 -12.55 10.51
N THR A 593 12.86 -11.91 11.33
CA THR A 593 12.39 -11.32 12.58
C THR A 593 12.35 -9.80 12.47
N SER A 594 11.27 -9.21 12.99
CA SER A 594 11.16 -7.77 13.13
C SER A 594 10.80 -7.41 14.57
N LYS A 595 11.60 -6.56 15.18
CA LYS A 595 11.36 -6.05 16.54
C LYS A 595 11.52 -4.56 16.58
N GLY A 596 10.70 -3.91 17.41
CA GLY A 596 10.75 -2.47 17.41
C GLY A 596 9.84 -1.80 18.43
N MET A 597 9.73 -0.49 18.27
CA MET A 597 8.87 0.34 19.10
C MET A 597 8.14 1.40 18.27
N GLU A 598 7.01 1.82 18.79
CA GLU A 598 6.18 2.87 18.22
C GLU A 598 5.75 3.84 19.32
N VAL A 599 5.83 5.12 19.00
CA VAL A 599 5.43 6.21 19.89
C VAL A 599 4.53 7.15 19.08
N SER A 600 3.33 7.40 19.58
CA SER A 600 2.45 8.45 19.07
C SER A 600 2.04 9.35 20.23
N LEU A 601 2.30 10.63 20.10
CA LEU A 601 1.90 11.66 21.03
C LEU A 601 1.06 12.69 20.28
N GLN A 602 -0.11 13.01 20.80
CA GLN A 602 -0.95 14.08 20.27
C GLN A 602 -1.27 15.04 21.42
N THR A 603 -0.92 16.30 21.26
CA THR A 603 -1.13 17.27 22.34
C THR A 603 -1.70 18.59 21.88
N ASN A 604 -2.62 19.13 22.66
CA ASN A 604 -3.10 20.51 22.56
C ASN A 604 -2.38 21.33 23.65
N LEU A 605 -1.41 22.14 23.21
CA LEU A 605 -0.59 22.98 24.09
C LEU A 605 -1.33 24.25 24.59
N GLY A 606 -2.57 24.46 24.14
CA GLY A 606 -3.33 25.67 24.43
C GLY A 606 -2.97 26.85 23.52
N LYS A 607 -3.73 27.94 23.62
CA LYS A 607 -3.56 29.16 22.80
C LYS A 607 -3.51 28.91 21.28
N GLY A 608 -4.21 27.85 20.82
CA GLY A 608 -4.28 27.46 19.41
C GLY A 608 -3.13 26.59 18.93
N PHE A 609 -2.17 26.22 19.76
CA PHE A 609 -1.05 25.34 19.38
C PHE A 609 -1.40 23.87 19.61
N GLY A 610 -1.12 23.04 18.61
CA GLY A 610 -1.16 21.59 18.67
C GLY A 610 0.15 20.98 18.15
N LEU A 611 0.48 19.78 18.63
CA LEU A 611 1.65 19.04 18.20
C LEU A 611 1.33 17.53 18.19
N ASP A 612 1.59 16.89 17.05
CA ASP A 612 1.59 15.44 16.92
C ASP A 612 3.03 14.98 16.69
N VAL A 613 3.44 13.96 17.44
CA VAL A 613 4.75 13.31 17.29
C VAL A 613 4.52 11.83 17.04
N ASN A 614 4.98 11.35 15.92
CA ASN A 614 4.90 9.94 15.53
C ASN A 614 6.33 9.45 15.26
N TYR A 615 6.76 8.45 16.02
CA TYR A 615 8.07 7.82 15.85
C TYR A 615 7.92 6.31 15.80
N GLY A 616 8.58 5.69 14.83
CA GLY A 616 8.70 4.25 14.70
C GLY A 616 10.15 3.82 14.56
N TYR A 617 10.51 2.75 15.25
CA TYR A 617 11.76 2.03 15.05
C TYR A 617 11.45 0.57 14.73
N ALA A 618 12.07 0.03 13.68
CA ALA A 618 11.94 -1.36 13.30
C ALA A 618 13.32 -1.94 12.94
N HIS A 619 13.67 -3.05 13.57
CA HIS A 619 14.85 -3.85 13.28
C HIS A 619 14.39 -5.16 12.65
N ALA A 620 14.24 -5.15 11.31
CA ALA A 620 13.79 -6.29 10.53
C ALA A 620 14.99 -6.91 9.79
N VAL A 621 15.31 -8.17 10.11
CA VAL A 621 16.48 -8.88 9.59
C VAL A 621 16.12 -10.31 9.18
N PHE A 622 16.84 -10.83 8.19
CA PHE A 622 16.77 -12.24 7.84
C PHE A 622 17.38 -13.10 8.95
N GLU A 623 16.62 -14.09 9.41
CA GLU A 623 17.11 -15.13 10.33
C GLU A 623 17.62 -16.36 9.57
N ASN A 624 17.00 -16.63 8.44
CA ASN A 624 17.37 -17.74 7.57
C ASN A 624 17.03 -17.37 6.12
N TYR A 625 18.02 -17.05 5.32
CA TYR A 625 17.85 -16.76 3.91
C TYR A 625 19.13 -17.00 3.13
N THR A 626 19.11 -17.99 2.25
CA THR A 626 20.20 -18.31 1.33
C THR A 626 19.74 -18.14 -0.11
N ASP A 627 20.53 -17.51 -0.96
CA ASP A 627 20.25 -17.37 -2.39
C ASP A 627 21.44 -17.75 -3.25
N SER A 628 21.15 -18.19 -4.46
CA SER A 628 22.15 -18.54 -5.47
C SER A 628 22.42 -17.32 -6.35
N VAL A 629 23.59 -16.75 -6.23
CA VAL A 629 24.02 -15.57 -6.98
C VAL A 629 25.05 -15.95 -8.04
N LYS A 630 24.86 -15.44 -9.26
CA LYS A 630 25.83 -15.64 -10.34
C LYS A 630 27.00 -14.67 -10.17
N VAL A 631 28.17 -15.20 -9.87
CA VAL A 631 29.44 -14.45 -9.79
C VAL A 631 30.32 -14.84 -10.99
N GLY A 632 30.37 -13.99 -11.99
CA GLY A 632 31.05 -14.33 -13.25
C GLY A 632 30.39 -15.50 -13.98
N ASN A 633 31.08 -16.62 -14.08
CA ASN A 633 30.59 -17.86 -14.70
C ASN A 633 30.19 -18.95 -13.68
N THR A 634 30.34 -18.71 -12.40
CA THR A 634 29.96 -19.62 -11.30
C THR A 634 28.68 -19.16 -10.62
N VAL A 635 27.95 -20.13 -10.06
CA VAL A 635 26.82 -19.86 -9.17
C VAL A 635 27.31 -20.16 -7.75
N GLU A 636 27.22 -19.17 -6.89
CA GLU A 636 27.62 -19.27 -5.49
C GLU A 636 26.40 -19.13 -4.59
N GLU A 637 26.33 -19.92 -3.53
CA GLU A 637 25.34 -19.75 -2.48
C GLU A 637 25.82 -18.65 -1.52
N VAL A 638 24.97 -17.66 -1.30
CA VAL A 638 25.21 -16.54 -0.39
C VAL A 638 24.19 -16.58 0.73
N ASP A 639 24.67 -16.61 1.97
CA ASP A 639 23.84 -16.52 3.16
C ASP A 639 23.64 -15.04 3.54
N TYR A 640 22.40 -14.59 3.60
CA TYR A 640 22.01 -13.24 3.97
C TYR A 640 21.54 -13.10 5.42
N LYS A 641 21.75 -14.11 6.26
CA LYS A 641 21.41 -14.08 7.68
C LYS A 641 22.00 -12.85 8.38
N GLY A 642 21.14 -12.14 9.13
CA GLY A 642 21.49 -10.91 9.84
C GLY A 642 21.43 -9.64 8.98
N ASN A 643 21.25 -9.74 7.67
CA ASN A 643 21.05 -8.59 6.80
C ASN A 643 19.63 -8.02 7.00
N PHE A 644 19.51 -6.70 6.84
CA PHE A 644 18.23 -6.01 6.93
C PHE A 644 17.36 -6.33 5.72
N VAL A 645 16.05 -6.45 5.98
CA VAL A 645 15.04 -6.57 4.92
C VAL A 645 15.06 -5.33 4.03
N PRO A 646 15.15 -5.48 2.71
CA PRO A 646 15.13 -4.36 1.77
C PRO A 646 13.85 -3.53 1.81
N TYR A 647 13.93 -2.26 1.43
CA TYR A 647 12.84 -1.27 1.34
C TYR A 647 12.19 -0.88 2.67
N ALA A 648 12.60 -1.45 3.78
CA ALA A 648 12.08 -1.11 5.10
C ALA A 648 12.99 -0.08 5.79
N PRO A 649 12.53 1.15 6.07
CA PRO A 649 13.32 2.11 6.83
C PRO A 649 13.46 1.67 8.29
N GLN A 650 14.67 1.82 8.83
CA GLN A 650 14.93 1.51 10.23
C GLN A 650 14.21 2.44 11.22
N ASN A 651 13.90 3.65 10.77
CA ASN A 651 13.22 4.66 11.58
C ASN A 651 12.26 5.47 10.72
N THR A 652 11.13 5.82 11.29
CA THR A 652 10.20 6.81 10.75
C THR A 652 9.94 7.88 11.81
N LEU A 653 9.94 9.15 11.44
CA LEU A 653 9.64 10.26 12.34
C LEU A 653 8.75 11.27 11.62
N CYS A 654 7.62 11.61 12.24
CA CYS A 654 6.78 12.72 11.83
C CYS A 654 6.56 13.65 13.02
N LEU A 655 6.90 14.92 12.85
CA LEU A 655 6.54 16.01 13.77
C LEU A 655 5.55 16.91 13.03
N ASN A 656 4.32 17.02 13.51
CA ASN A 656 3.27 17.81 12.87
C ASN A 656 2.79 18.88 13.84
N GLY A 657 3.26 20.11 13.66
CA GLY A 657 2.87 21.26 14.43
C GLY A 657 1.69 21.98 13.79
N THR A 658 0.68 22.32 14.57
CA THR A 658 -0.50 23.08 14.14
C THR A 658 -0.66 24.34 14.98
N TYR A 659 -1.15 25.39 14.35
CA TYR A 659 -1.48 26.64 15.02
C TYR A 659 -2.77 27.22 14.43
N THR A 660 -3.69 27.61 15.30
CA THR A 660 -4.91 28.32 14.91
C THR A 660 -5.03 29.59 15.73
N HIS A 661 -5.18 30.74 15.05
CA HIS A 661 -5.40 32.02 15.68
C HIS A 661 -6.75 32.61 15.26
N LEU A 662 -7.60 32.89 16.23
CA LEU A 662 -8.92 33.50 16.03
C LEU A 662 -8.78 35.02 16.10
N PHE A 663 -9.45 35.75 15.18
CA PHE A 663 -9.48 37.19 15.17
C PHE A 663 -10.85 37.70 15.62
N ASN A 664 -10.88 38.65 16.53
CA ASN A 664 -12.11 39.32 16.93
C ASN A 664 -12.34 40.55 16.02
N ASN A 665 -13.46 40.59 15.29
CA ASN A 665 -13.84 41.70 14.41
C ASN A 665 -12.90 41.99 13.24
N ALA A 666 -12.16 41.01 12.75
CA ALA A 666 -11.22 41.17 11.65
C ALA A 666 -11.87 40.87 10.29
N PHE A 667 -11.22 41.29 9.22
CA PHE A 667 -11.51 40.87 7.84
C PHE A 667 -11.41 39.35 7.64
N ILE A 668 -10.59 38.68 8.46
CA ILE A 668 -10.36 37.21 8.50
C ILE A 668 -10.88 36.71 9.85
N ASP A 669 -11.60 35.59 9.87
CA ASP A 669 -12.11 34.98 11.10
C ASP A 669 -11.00 34.25 11.87
N HIS A 670 -10.21 33.46 11.15
CA HIS A 670 -9.02 32.82 11.74
C HIS A 670 -7.96 32.48 10.69
N ILE A 671 -6.77 32.29 11.18
CA ILE A 671 -5.62 31.75 10.42
C ILE A 671 -5.29 30.38 10.98
N THR A 672 -5.04 29.43 10.09
CA THR A 672 -4.46 28.13 10.42
C THR A 672 -3.05 28.03 9.85
N ALA A 673 -2.15 27.41 10.59
CA ALA A 673 -0.84 27.07 10.10
C ALA A 673 -0.52 25.61 10.45
N ASN A 674 0.15 24.92 9.56
CA ASN A 674 0.61 23.55 9.76
C ASN A 674 2.04 23.43 9.24
N VAL A 675 2.91 22.80 10.02
CA VAL A 675 4.29 22.50 9.62
C VAL A 675 4.59 21.06 9.96
N GLN A 676 5.10 20.32 8.98
CA GLN A 676 5.48 18.92 9.14
C GLN A 676 6.96 18.73 8.87
N TYR A 677 7.65 18.04 9.77
CA TYR A 677 8.96 17.48 9.56
C TYR A 677 8.82 15.95 9.46
N MET A 678 9.23 15.38 8.34
CA MET A 678 9.13 13.95 8.08
C MET A 678 10.54 13.39 7.85
N GLY A 679 11.01 12.54 8.74
CA GLY A 679 12.31 11.90 8.70
C GLY A 679 12.19 10.41 8.39
N THR A 680 12.94 9.94 7.39
CA THR A 680 13.03 8.53 7.01
C THR A 680 14.44 8.03 7.30
N GLY A 681 14.54 6.98 8.09
CA GLY A 681 15.79 6.34 8.47
C GLY A 681 16.47 5.62 7.30
N LYS A 682 17.59 4.99 7.61
CA LYS A 682 18.35 4.24 6.60
C LYS A 682 17.48 3.14 5.98
N ILE A 683 17.52 3.03 4.64
CA ILE A 683 16.86 1.98 3.87
C ILE A 683 17.95 1.23 3.10
N TYR A 684 17.95 -0.09 3.17
CA TYR A 684 18.72 -0.94 2.27
C TYR A 684 17.85 -1.33 1.06
N TRP A 685 18.47 -1.43 -0.12
CA TRP A 685 17.76 -1.64 -1.37
C TRP A 685 17.87 -3.06 -1.91
N ASP A 686 18.83 -3.83 -1.42
CA ASP A 686 19.12 -5.21 -1.82
C ASP A 686 19.31 -6.12 -0.60
N GLU A 687 19.17 -7.40 -0.80
CA GLU A 687 19.28 -8.43 0.23
C GLU A 687 20.71 -8.55 0.79
N ALA A 688 21.72 -8.20 -0.03
CA ALA A 688 23.13 -8.14 0.38
C ALA A 688 23.46 -6.92 1.25
N ASN A 689 22.53 -5.97 1.39
CA ASN A 689 22.72 -4.68 2.05
C ASN A 689 23.89 -3.85 1.46
N SER A 690 24.21 -4.09 0.19
CA SER A 690 25.31 -3.43 -0.52
C SER A 690 24.97 -1.99 -0.91
N LEU A 691 23.71 -1.70 -1.11
CA LEU A 691 23.21 -0.41 -1.55
C LEU A 691 22.18 0.14 -0.56
N SER A 692 22.32 1.40 -0.18
CA SER A 692 21.43 2.00 0.82
C SER A 692 21.16 3.47 0.57
N GLN A 693 19.96 3.92 0.98
CA GLN A 693 19.61 5.32 1.17
C GLN A 693 19.89 5.70 2.61
N GLN A 694 20.73 6.71 2.84
CA GLN A 694 20.96 7.24 4.17
C GLN A 694 19.74 8.02 4.66
N PHE A 695 19.73 8.35 5.96
CA PHE A 695 18.65 9.18 6.53
C PHE A 695 18.43 10.44 5.69
N TYR A 696 17.17 10.71 5.37
CA TYR A 696 16.73 11.93 4.73
C TYR A 696 15.49 12.49 5.42
N HIS A 697 15.20 13.75 5.17
CA HIS A 697 14.02 14.41 5.70
C HIS A 697 13.40 15.37 4.70
N THR A 698 12.10 15.58 4.84
CA THR A 698 11.34 16.58 4.10
C THR A 698 10.58 17.48 5.07
N VAL A 699 10.36 18.72 4.66
CA VAL A 699 9.55 19.69 5.39
C VAL A 699 8.41 20.12 4.51
N ASN A 700 7.19 20.03 5.04
CA ASN A 700 5.97 20.53 4.41
C ASN A 700 5.38 21.63 5.29
N ALA A 701 4.75 22.63 4.67
CA ALA A 701 4.05 23.68 5.42
C ALA A 701 2.81 24.14 4.66
N LYS A 702 1.84 24.62 5.44
CA LYS A 702 0.59 25.19 4.94
C LYS A 702 0.13 26.33 5.83
N VAL A 703 -0.42 27.38 5.23
CA VAL A 703 -1.13 28.46 5.91
C VAL A 703 -2.49 28.63 5.26
N GLY A 704 -3.54 28.62 6.06
CA GLY A 704 -4.93 28.82 5.66
C GLY A 704 -5.49 30.13 6.24
N LEU A 705 -6.20 30.87 5.42
CA LEU A 705 -6.92 32.09 5.77
C LEU A 705 -8.42 31.79 5.63
N VAL A 706 -9.13 31.84 6.73
CA VAL A 706 -10.58 31.48 6.76
C VAL A 706 -11.44 32.72 7.00
N LYS A 707 -12.45 32.87 6.15
CA LYS A 707 -13.50 33.86 6.28
C LYS A 707 -14.87 33.27 5.92
N ASN A 708 -15.77 33.22 6.90
CA ASN A 708 -17.07 32.56 6.77
C ASN A 708 -16.89 31.12 6.18
N ASN A 709 -17.45 30.90 5.01
CA ASN A 709 -17.45 29.62 4.30
C ASN A 709 -16.27 29.47 3.36
N PHE A 710 -15.33 30.40 3.31
CA PHE A 710 -14.17 30.38 2.41
C PHE A 710 -12.89 30.15 3.16
N GLU A 711 -12.05 29.27 2.64
CA GLU A 711 -10.69 29.03 3.11
C GLU A 711 -9.71 29.15 1.92
N LEU A 712 -8.73 30.06 2.03
CA LEU A 712 -7.62 30.18 1.09
C LEU A 712 -6.36 29.60 1.72
N GLU A 713 -5.82 28.55 1.13
CA GLU A 713 -4.60 27.87 1.59
C GLU A 713 -3.43 28.16 0.65
N ILE A 714 -2.26 28.46 1.24
CA ILE A 714 -0.97 28.48 0.56
C ILE A 714 -0.12 27.38 1.17
N TRP A 715 0.46 26.54 0.33
CA TRP A 715 1.15 25.35 0.82
C TRP A 715 2.40 25.01 0.01
N GLY A 716 3.29 24.23 0.65
CA GLY A 716 4.46 23.64 0.01
C GLY A 716 4.80 22.30 0.60
N LYS A 717 5.25 21.38 -0.26
CA LYS A 717 5.78 20.05 0.08
C LYS A 717 7.25 19.97 -0.32
N ASN A 718 8.04 19.24 0.47
CA ASN A 718 9.50 19.14 0.30
C ASN A 718 10.15 20.52 0.13
N LEU A 719 9.85 21.45 1.05
CA LEU A 719 10.32 22.84 1.00
C LEU A 719 11.84 22.99 0.97
N LEU A 720 12.56 22.03 1.52
CA LEU A 720 14.03 22.01 1.50
C LEU A 720 14.59 21.46 0.18
N ASN A 721 13.74 21.05 -0.74
CA ASN A 721 14.07 20.40 -2.00
C ASN A 721 15.07 19.23 -1.81
N THR A 722 14.85 18.44 -0.75
CA THR A 722 15.69 17.29 -0.43
C THR A 722 15.66 16.29 -1.58
N ASN A 723 16.84 15.88 -2.03
CA ASN A 723 16.99 14.84 -3.05
C ASN A 723 17.15 13.48 -2.36
N TYR A 724 16.31 12.53 -2.72
CA TYR A 724 16.28 11.16 -2.17
C TYR A 724 15.72 10.19 -3.20
N ASN A 725 15.98 8.90 -3.00
CA ASN A 725 15.42 7.83 -3.82
C ASN A 725 14.27 7.14 -3.08
N THR A 726 13.27 6.69 -3.82
CA THR A 726 12.07 6.05 -3.27
C THR A 726 11.96 4.58 -3.62
N PHE A 727 12.60 4.16 -4.71
CA PHE A 727 12.54 2.78 -5.18
C PHE A 727 13.80 2.43 -5.98
N TYR A 728 14.22 1.17 -5.92
CA TYR A 728 15.39 0.61 -6.59
C TYR A 728 15.06 -0.70 -7.29
N PHE A 729 15.70 -0.94 -8.42
CA PHE A 729 15.72 -2.27 -9.03
C PHE A 729 16.90 -2.40 -10.00
N GLU A 730 17.18 -3.66 -10.38
CA GLU A 730 18.13 -3.99 -11.43
C GLU A 730 17.40 -4.51 -12.66
N SER A 731 17.90 -4.17 -13.84
CA SER A 731 17.43 -4.70 -15.12
C SER A 731 18.58 -4.74 -16.11
N PHE A 732 18.78 -5.88 -16.78
CA PHE A 732 19.84 -6.13 -17.74
C PHE A 732 21.24 -5.70 -17.24
N GLY A 733 21.54 -6.00 -15.96
CA GLY A 733 22.81 -5.65 -15.31
C GLY A 733 23.01 -4.18 -14.96
N ASN A 734 22.02 -3.34 -15.22
CA ASN A 734 22.01 -1.93 -14.86
C ASN A 734 21.19 -1.70 -13.59
N ARG A 735 21.58 -0.69 -12.80
CA ARG A 735 20.91 -0.27 -11.57
C ARG A 735 20.10 0.98 -11.80
N PHE A 736 18.86 0.97 -11.37
CA PHE A 736 17.91 2.08 -11.57
C PHE A 736 17.29 2.54 -10.28
N PHE A 737 17.04 3.84 -10.17
CA PHE A 737 16.29 4.43 -9.07
C PHE A 737 15.11 5.27 -9.55
N GLN A 738 14.04 5.25 -8.76
CA GLN A 738 13.01 6.27 -8.73
C GLN A 738 13.46 7.38 -7.79
N LYS A 739 13.52 8.61 -8.26
CA LYS A 739 13.76 9.77 -7.40
C LYS A 739 12.50 10.22 -6.68
N GLY A 740 12.66 10.78 -5.48
CA GLY A 740 11.61 11.48 -4.77
C GLY A 740 11.18 12.75 -5.48
N LYS A 741 9.95 13.18 -5.27
CA LYS A 741 9.41 14.41 -5.88
C LYS A 741 10.14 15.64 -5.35
N PRO A 742 10.52 16.60 -6.23
CA PRO A 742 11.16 17.86 -5.84
C PRO A 742 10.19 18.77 -5.06
N LEU A 743 10.63 19.99 -4.73
CA LEU A 743 9.79 21.00 -4.09
C LEU A 743 8.52 21.26 -4.90
N GLN A 744 7.38 21.14 -4.22
CA GLN A 744 6.05 21.43 -4.74
C GLN A 744 5.44 22.59 -3.95
N CYS A 745 4.72 23.48 -4.62
CA CYS A 745 3.97 24.55 -3.99
C CYS A 745 2.70 24.85 -4.75
N GLY A 746 1.71 25.39 -4.05
CA GLY A 746 0.43 25.72 -4.66
C GLY A 746 -0.48 26.51 -3.73
N VAL A 747 -1.64 26.80 -4.29
CA VAL A 747 -2.73 27.50 -3.63
C VAL A 747 -4.00 26.69 -3.79
N THR A 748 -4.80 26.62 -2.72
CA THR A 748 -6.11 25.95 -2.70
C THR A 748 -7.16 26.92 -2.20
N LEU A 749 -8.27 27.05 -2.92
CA LEU A 749 -9.48 27.72 -2.46
C LEU A 749 -10.51 26.64 -2.11
N LYS A 750 -11.05 26.70 -0.90
CA LYS A 750 -12.14 25.84 -0.43
C LYS A 750 -13.37 26.67 -0.10
N VAL A 751 -14.54 26.09 -0.33
CA VAL A 751 -15.85 26.68 -0.01
C VAL A 751 -16.71 25.59 0.60
N GLU A 752 -17.32 25.88 1.77
CA GLU A 752 -18.29 25.00 2.42
C GLU A 752 -19.61 25.78 2.61
N LEU A 753 -20.72 25.34 1.96
CA LEU A 753 -22.03 26.01 1.92
C LEU A 753 -23.09 25.13 2.58
#